data_0e820b8fcbbac0d63267cc4f88d113f4
#
_entry.id   0e820b8fcbbac0d63267cc4f88d113f4
#
_cell.length_a   1.000
_cell.length_b   1.000
_cell.length_c   1.000
_cell.angle_alpha   90.00
_cell.angle_beta   90.00
_cell.angle_gamma   90.00
#
_symmetry.space_group_name_H-M   'P 1'
#
loop_
_entity.id
_entity.type
_entity.pdbx_description
1 polymer ?
#
loop_
_entity_poly.entity_id
_entity_poly.type
_entity_poly.pdbx_seq_one_letter_code
_entity_poly.pdbx_strand_id
1 'polypeptide(L)'
;MSKARLLFGSMFLALAVLLSSSAIAQPATHLLPKVAKVTVNSPVTLTDNGDSWTLDNGIVKMTVLKRNGNLSSLVYHGIEVLTRGEYWEQMPSGTVTARVTIDPATNGGERAEVSVLGVNPGDRNNPSPLGGPPGGGVPAAQEPRFPAAAPAAGAAGPRGPGGPGGAAGARPPAGPRGGGMDIETRYTLERGTSGFYTYAEYTHKASYPPAGEGESRFILESMNRTFDWLSVDKDRNQLMTSDDDLRKGVVIHAKEQRILTSGVYANSVEHKYSYNALMYKLQAWGWSSTKDKIGVYFVNPSNEYIGGGPEKLDLIDHMSGTLLDYWTSGHYGGGAGNHIPAGEDWKHVVGPIFVYFNALADGKDASQADLDKLAATSGSGAPAVPQVWRDNQLALWNDAVEKSKAVKAAWPYAWVSGVDYPHKDGRATVTGQLVLDDPDAPQAAGKTFPHLTIGLAHPDYINPSGGFQQRAGNGNVVTWPHDGNYYQFWTDGSSDGRFTIANVRPGTYTLHAFADGVLGEYAKVNITVEAGKPLNLGKLDWQPVRYGKQIWEIGYPDRTADKFFKGDGDNYWLWGWGLRYSGLFPNDITYTIDKSDYRKDWFFQEVPHSDTEAWKNPAAKDPYNQRFGWVALPTGTKDPWPEWGHGRATTWTVKFNMPKTSKGTAVLRVALAGADGGNGTDPSVAGNLSIGLNGQTVGTIHTIATNALRYNTNKGVWNQYIQKFDASLLKPGENEMTFTVPAGDVTTGVVWDYLRLELNDGSKAYATPPDNQRPDYPTLE
;
A
#
# COMPACT_ATOMS: atom_id res chain seq x y z
N MET A 1 16.21 47.68 63.80
CA MET A 1 16.22 49.13 63.49
C MET A 1 16.41 49.24 61.99
N SER A 2 15.55 49.69 61.37
CA SER A 2 14.80 50.78 60.85
C SER A 2 14.42 50.47 59.38
N LYS A 3 13.18 50.66 59.10
CA LYS A 3 12.51 50.50 57.79
C LYS A 3 12.87 51.70 56.91
N ALA A 4 13.01 51.50 55.61
CA ALA A 4 12.75 52.53 54.62
C ALA A 4 11.99 51.98 53.44
N ARG A 5 10.74 52.37 53.33
CA ARG A 5 9.89 52.22 52.14
C ARG A 5 10.20 53.33 51.18
N LEU A 6 10.37 53.05 49.90
CA LEU A 6 10.27 54.05 48.82
C LEU A 6 9.08 53.71 47.94
N LEU A 7 8.10 54.61 47.95
CA LEU A 7 7.02 54.72 46.99
C LEU A 7 7.58 55.27 45.66
N PHE A 8 7.23 54.64 44.54
CA PHE A 8 7.26 55.29 43.23
C PHE A 8 5.83 55.31 42.66
N GLY A 9 5.41 56.56 42.46
CA GLY A 9 4.08 56.88 41.96
C GLY A 9 3.90 56.52 40.47
N SER A 10 2.74 56.03 40.17
CA SER A 10 2.27 55.76 38.84
C SER A 10 1.82 57.06 38.14
N MET A 11 2.44 57.40 37.05
CA MET A 11 1.96 58.44 36.14
C MET A 11 1.28 57.74 34.94
N PHE A 12 -0.04 57.74 34.94
CA PHE A 12 -0.83 57.29 33.80
C PHE A 12 -0.83 58.38 32.72
N LEU A 13 -0.14 58.09 31.61
CA LEU A 13 -0.29 58.86 30.38
C LEU A 13 -1.33 58.14 29.51
N ALA A 14 -2.53 58.66 29.41
CA ALA A 14 -3.59 58.17 28.54
C ALA A 14 -3.26 58.56 27.10
N LEU A 15 -2.72 57.60 26.33
CA LEU A 15 -2.59 57.71 24.87
C LEU A 15 -3.84 57.09 24.25
N ALA A 16 -4.79 57.89 23.79
CA ALA A 16 -5.93 57.44 23.00
C ALA A 16 -5.44 56.99 21.63
N VAL A 17 -5.24 55.67 21.44
CA VAL A 17 -5.06 55.06 20.14
C VAL A 17 -6.43 54.83 19.54
N LEU A 18 -6.74 55.62 18.52
CA LEU A 18 -7.86 55.35 17.62
C LEU A 18 -7.60 54.01 16.91
N LEU A 19 -8.12 52.93 17.46
CA LEU A 19 -8.23 51.64 16.75
C LEU A 19 -9.30 51.81 15.67
N SER A 20 -8.88 52.13 14.45
CA SER A 20 -9.68 51.84 13.29
C SER A 20 -9.85 50.33 13.24
N SER A 21 -11.03 49.84 13.58
CA SER A 21 -11.46 48.49 13.37
C SER A 21 -11.54 48.21 11.86
N SER A 22 -10.39 47.93 11.25
CA SER A 22 -10.40 47.14 10.01
C SER A 22 -10.98 45.78 10.40
N ALA A 23 -12.24 45.59 10.07
CA ALA A 23 -12.86 44.27 10.05
C ALA A 23 -11.95 43.40 9.18
N ILE A 24 -11.18 42.51 9.81
CA ILE A 24 -10.55 41.41 9.10
C ILE A 24 -11.73 40.60 8.57
N ALA A 25 -12.04 40.80 7.29
CA ALA A 25 -13.00 39.94 6.59
C ALA A 25 -12.51 38.49 6.83
N GLN A 26 -13.30 37.73 7.56
CA GLN A 26 -13.08 36.29 7.60
C GLN A 26 -12.98 35.85 6.14
N PRO A 27 -11.96 35.05 5.77
CA PRO A 27 -11.91 34.52 4.42
C PRO A 27 -13.26 33.86 4.15
N ALA A 28 -13.92 34.28 3.08
CA ALA A 28 -15.19 33.69 2.67
C ALA A 28 -14.98 32.19 2.65
N THR A 29 -15.79 31.46 3.42
CA THR A 29 -15.73 29.98 3.42
C THR A 29 -15.95 29.55 1.98
N HIS A 30 -14.91 28.97 1.38
CA HIS A 30 -14.96 28.49 0.01
C HIS A 30 -15.93 27.31 -0.01
N LEU A 31 -17.13 27.55 -0.57
CA LEU A 31 -18.17 26.54 -0.62
C LEU A 31 -17.96 25.65 -1.85
N LEU A 32 -17.77 24.36 -1.61
CA LEU A 32 -17.73 23.35 -2.67
C LEU A 32 -19.11 23.21 -3.32
N PRO A 33 -19.17 22.77 -4.60
CA PRO A 33 -20.42 22.42 -5.27
C PRO A 33 -21.19 21.33 -4.52
N LYS A 34 -22.50 21.28 -4.74
CA LYS A 34 -23.37 20.29 -4.12
C LYS A 34 -23.43 19.03 -4.99
N VAL A 35 -23.35 17.89 -4.36
CA VAL A 35 -23.63 16.60 -4.98
C VAL A 35 -25.16 16.40 -5.08
N ALA A 36 -25.60 15.86 -6.21
CA ALA A 36 -27.01 15.60 -6.47
C ALA A 36 -27.53 14.50 -5.54
N LYS A 37 -28.68 14.75 -4.91
CA LYS A 37 -29.36 13.73 -4.11
C LYS A 37 -30.03 12.72 -5.02
N VAL A 38 -29.90 11.45 -4.71
CA VAL A 38 -30.66 10.39 -5.37
C VAL A 38 -32.14 10.55 -4.99
N THR A 39 -32.98 10.75 -6.00
CA THR A 39 -34.43 10.88 -5.85
C THR A 39 -35.18 9.73 -6.52
N VAL A 40 -34.53 8.99 -7.39
CA VAL A 40 -35.09 7.83 -8.08
C VAL A 40 -35.22 6.68 -7.09
N ASN A 41 -36.42 6.08 -7.03
CA ASN A 41 -36.74 4.95 -6.17
C ASN A 41 -37.52 3.87 -6.95
N SER A 42 -37.10 3.64 -8.19
CA SER A 42 -37.68 2.59 -9.04
C SER A 42 -37.33 1.21 -8.51
N PRO A 43 -38.28 0.25 -8.58
CA PRO A 43 -37.96 -1.13 -8.30
C PRO A 43 -36.81 -1.63 -9.18
N VAL A 44 -35.94 -2.47 -8.61
CA VAL A 44 -34.92 -3.16 -9.42
C VAL A 44 -35.60 -4.11 -10.38
N THR A 45 -35.20 -4.06 -11.63
CA THR A 45 -35.59 -5.00 -12.67
C THR A 45 -34.42 -5.91 -13.04
N LEU A 46 -34.71 -7.16 -13.40
CA LEU A 46 -33.75 -8.12 -13.91
C LEU A 46 -34.31 -8.70 -15.20
N THR A 47 -33.59 -8.51 -16.30
CA THR A 47 -33.93 -9.04 -17.62
C THR A 47 -32.94 -10.10 -18.02
N ASP A 48 -33.43 -11.26 -18.39
CA ASP A 48 -32.63 -12.34 -18.98
C ASP A 48 -32.52 -12.15 -20.48
N ASN A 49 -31.31 -11.93 -20.98
CA ASN A 49 -31.04 -11.74 -22.41
C ASN A 49 -30.52 -13.02 -23.09
N GLY A 50 -30.60 -14.17 -22.42
CA GLY A 50 -30.07 -15.43 -22.88
C GLY A 50 -28.63 -15.67 -22.41
N ASP A 51 -27.66 -14.98 -22.95
CA ASP A 51 -26.22 -15.08 -22.59
C ASP A 51 -25.77 -14.12 -21.49
N SER A 52 -26.64 -13.22 -21.06
CA SER A 52 -26.36 -12.19 -20.07
C SER A 52 -27.62 -11.84 -19.27
N TRP A 53 -27.43 -11.08 -18.18
CA TRP A 53 -28.51 -10.41 -17.47
C TRP A 53 -28.31 -8.91 -17.48
N THR A 54 -29.41 -8.17 -17.58
CA THR A 54 -29.41 -6.74 -17.32
C THR A 54 -30.13 -6.46 -16.02
N LEU A 55 -29.46 -5.81 -15.07
CA LEU A 55 -30.01 -5.28 -13.85
C LEU A 55 -30.12 -3.75 -13.95
N ASP A 56 -31.28 -3.20 -13.55
CA ASP A 56 -31.55 -1.77 -13.65
C ASP A 56 -32.43 -1.31 -12.49
N ASN A 57 -32.02 -0.25 -11.75
CA ASN A 57 -32.78 0.36 -10.67
C ASN A 57 -33.23 1.81 -11.02
N GLY A 58 -33.08 2.21 -12.27
CA GLY A 58 -33.36 3.56 -12.75
C GLY A 58 -32.27 4.59 -12.46
N ILE A 59 -31.18 4.19 -11.77
CA ILE A 59 -30.02 5.02 -11.43
C ILE A 59 -28.77 4.42 -12.10
N VAL A 60 -28.54 3.15 -11.85
CA VAL A 60 -27.44 2.36 -12.40
C VAL A 60 -28.04 1.21 -13.20
N LYS A 61 -27.48 0.98 -14.38
CA LYS A 61 -27.84 -0.14 -15.24
C LYS A 61 -26.59 -0.92 -15.59
N MET A 62 -26.59 -2.24 -15.34
CA MET A 62 -25.43 -3.08 -15.60
C MET A 62 -25.82 -4.37 -16.33
N THR A 63 -24.94 -4.87 -17.19
CA THR A 63 -25.11 -6.14 -17.92
C THR A 63 -24.02 -7.12 -17.55
N VAL A 64 -24.41 -8.26 -16.96
CA VAL A 64 -23.52 -9.33 -16.48
C VAL A 64 -23.53 -10.48 -17.48
N LEU A 65 -22.35 -10.91 -17.92
CA LEU A 65 -22.19 -12.05 -18.85
C LEU A 65 -22.26 -13.38 -18.10
N LYS A 66 -23.13 -14.27 -18.52
CA LYS A 66 -23.33 -15.59 -17.89
C LYS A 66 -22.15 -16.55 -18.07
N ARG A 67 -21.32 -16.34 -19.10
CA ARG A 67 -20.20 -17.23 -19.42
C ARG A 67 -19.00 -17.12 -18.47
N ASN A 68 -18.82 -15.96 -17.81
CA ASN A 68 -17.64 -15.70 -16.98
C ASN A 68 -17.84 -14.68 -15.85
N GLY A 69 -19.06 -14.12 -15.70
CA GLY A 69 -19.35 -13.12 -14.67
C GLY A 69 -18.82 -11.71 -14.93
N ASN A 70 -18.28 -11.40 -16.11
CA ASN A 70 -17.84 -10.04 -16.42
C ASN A 70 -19.02 -9.12 -16.69
N LEU A 71 -18.83 -7.82 -16.38
CA LEU A 71 -19.72 -6.77 -16.86
C LEU A 71 -19.35 -6.40 -18.30
N SER A 72 -20.36 -6.36 -19.18
CA SER A 72 -20.19 -5.91 -20.57
C SER A 72 -20.71 -4.48 -20.78
N SER A 73 -21.46 -3.94 -19.83
CA SER A 73 -21.96 -2.57 -19.82
C SER A 73 -22.26 -2.14 -18.40
N LEU A 74 -21.97 -0.88 -18.10
CA LEU A 74 -22.26 -0.22 -16.84
C LEU A 74 -22.60 1.25 -17.11
N VAL A 75 -23.87 1.59 -16.99
CA VAL A 75 -24.37 2.92 -17.38
C VAL A 75 -24.81 3.69 -16.14
N TYR A 76 -24.34 4.93 -16.03
CA TYR A 76 -24.75 5.89 -15.00
C TYR A 76 -25.05 7.24 -15.67
N HIS A 77 -26.19 7.86 -15.38
CA HIS A 77 -26.65 9.10 -16.03
C HIS A 77 -26.63 9.04 -17.58
N GLY A 78 -26.89 7.87 -18.15
CA GLY A 78 -26.85 7.67 -19.60
C GLY A 78 -25.45 7.56 -20.21
N ILE A 79 -24.41 7.59 -19.37
CA ILE A 79 -23.00 7.48 -19.77
C ILE A 79 -22.54 6.06 -19.52
N GLU A 80 -21.95 5.42 -20.55
CA GLU A 80 -21.24 4.14 -20.39
C GLU A 80 -19.94 4.38 -19.62
N VAL A 81 -19.79 3.70 -18.49
CA VAL A 81 -18.64 3.85 -17.59
C VAL A 81 -17.45 3.00 -18.05
N LEU A 82 -17.70 1.85 -18.65
CA LEU A 82 -16.68 0.88 -19.00
C LEU A 82 -16.01 1.15 -20.34
N THR A 83 -14.70 0.88 -20.41
CA THR A 83 -13.94 0.91 -21.67
C THR A 83 -13.91 -0.45 -22.35
N ARG A 84 -13.72 -1.53 -21.58
CA ARG A 84 -13.52 -2.88 -22.10
C ARG A 84 -14.36 -3.95 -21.42
N GLY A 85 -15.08 -3.59 -20.42
CA GLY A 85 -15.74 -4.52 -19.51
C GLY A 85 -15.05 -4.54 -18.17
N GLU A 86 -15.72 -5.16 -17.25
CA GLU A 86 -15.37 -5.22 -15.85
C GLU A 86 -15.13 -6.65 -15.46
N TYR A 87 -14.13 -6.94 -14.65
CA TYR A 87 -13.81 -8.31 -14.31
C TYR A 87 -13.12 -8.46 -12.97
N TRP A 88 -13.33 -9.65 -12.40
CA TRP A 88 -12.41 -10.20 -11.44
C TRP A 88 -11.22 -10.79 -12.20
N GLU A 89 -10.00 -10.53 -11.78
CA GLU A 89 -8.82 -11.06 -12.47
C GLU A 89 -8.83 -12.58 -12.50
N GLN A 90 -9.29 -13.17 -11.41
CA GLN A 90 -9.57 -14.59 -11.33
C GLN A 90 -11.07 -14.83 -11.60
N MET A 91 -11.37 -15.25 -12.79
CA MET A 91 -12.75 -15.42 -13.27
C MET A 91 -13.27 -16.85 -13.10
N PRO A 92 -14.59 -17.00 -12.94
CA PRO A 92 -15.23 -18.29 -13.11
C PRO A 92 -14.79 -19.00 -14.37
N SER A 93 -14.28 -20.23 -14.24
CA SER A 93 -13.74 -21.05 -15.34
C SER A 93 -14.07 -22.52 -15.16
N GLY A 94 -13.74 -23.36 -16.15
CA GLY A 94 -14.09 -24.77 -16.15
C GLY A 94 -15.57 -25.00 -16.51
N THR A 95 -16.33 -25.69 -15.65
CA THR A 95 -17.77 -25.86 -15.85
C THR A 95 -18.50 -24.68 -15.24
N VAL A 96 -19.02 -23.77 -16.07
CA VAL A 96 -19.67 -22.54 -15.64
C VAL A 96 -21.17 -22.73 -15.50
N THR A 97 -21.71 -22.30 -14.36
CA THR A 97 -23.15 -22.24 -14.05
C THR A 97 -23.52 -20.83 -13.65
N ALA A 98 -24.57 -20.29 -14.25
CA ALA A 98 -25.06 -18.94 -13.97
C ALA A 98 -26.50 -19.01 -13.45
N ARG A 99 -26.79 -18.24 -12.38
CA ARG A 99 -28.10 -18.28 -11.70
C ARG A 99 -28.47 -16.92 -11.13
N VAL A 100 -29.77 -16.69 -10.94
CA VAL A 100 -30.31 -15.60 -10.12
C VAL A 100 -30.35 -16.08 -8.68
N THR A 101 -29.69 -15.39 -7.78
CA THR A 101 -29.63 -15.72 -6.34
C THR A 101 -30.61 -14.89 -5.52
N ILE A 102 -30.91 -13.65 -5.95
CA ILE A 102 -32.00 -12.85 -5.42
C ILE A 102 -32.85 -12.36 -6.61
N ASP A 103 -34.07 -12.89 -6.68
CA ASP A 103 -35.02 -12.49 -7.72
C ASP A 103 -35.82 -11.25 -7.25
N PRO A 104 -35.71 -10.12 -7.95
CA PRO A 104 -36.43 -8.89 -7.59
C PRO A 104 -37.96 -9.07 -7.64
N ALA A 105 -38.48 -10.00 -8.43
CA ALA A 105 -39.91 -10.29 -8.47
C ALA A 105 -40.45 -10.86 -7.14
N THR A 106 -39.61 -11.48 -6.33
CA THR A 106 -39.99 -12.10 -5.06
C THR A 106 -39.88 -11.16 -3.86
N ASN A 107 -39.25 -9.96 -4.03
CA ASN A 107 -39.00 -9.03 -2.94
C ASN A 107 -39.51 -7.60 -3.24
N GLY A 108 -40.42 -7.46 -4.20
CA GLY A 108 -40.99 -6.17 -4.57
C GLY A 108 -40.03 -5.23 -5.28
N GLY A 109 -38.95 -5.77 -5.85
CA GLY A 109 -37.93 -4.99 -6.54
C GLY A 109 -36.96 -4.26 -5.59
N GLU A 110 -36.85 -4.71 -4.35
CA GLU A 110 -35.91 -4.10 -3.40
C GLU A 110 -34.47 -4.45 -3.75
N ARG A 111 -34.22 -5.67 -4.28
CA ARG A 111 -32.87 -6.14 -4.61
C ARG A 111 -32.89 -7.21 -5.68
N ALA A 112 -31.88 -7.18 -6.55
CA ALA A 112 -31.56 -8.28 -7.45
C ALA A 112 -30.11 -8.72 -7.24
N GLU A 113 -29.86 -10.03 -7.31
CA GLU A 113 -28.50 -10.57 -7.31
C GLU A 113 -28.38 -11.70 -8.35
N VAL A 114 -27.27 -11.67 -9.08
CA VAL A 114 -26.89 -12.73 -10.00
C VAL A 114 -25.54 -13.32 -9.63
N SER A 115 -25.36 -14.61 -9.90
CA SER A 115 -24.18 -15.38 -9.57
C SER A 115 -23.70 -16.14 -10.80
N VAL A 116 -22.39 -16.15 -11.00
CA VAL A 116 -21.71 -17.01 -11.98
C VAL A 116 -20.66 -17.82 -11.23
N LEU A 117 -20.82 -19.15 -11.24
CA LEU A 117 -19.94 -20.12 -10.60
C LEU A 117 -19.19 -20.90 -11.67
N GLY A 118 -17.87 -20.91 -11.59
CA GLY A 118 -16.99 -21.79 -12.35
C GLY A 118 -16.44 -22.92 -11.47
N VAL A 119 -16.74 -24.16 -11.80
CA VAL A 119 -16.15 -25.32 -11.13
C VAL A 119 -14.92 -25.77 -11.89
N ASN A 120 -13.76 -25.64 -11.28
CA ASN A 120 -12.48 -25.95 -11.89
C ASN A 120 -11.61 -26.83 -10.95
N PRO A 121 -11.71 -28.16 -11.08
CA PRO A 121 -10.98 -29.07 -10.19
C PRO A 121 -9.47 -29.13 -10.45
N GLY A 122 -8.97 -28.45 -11.48
CA GLY A 122 -7.56 -28.50 -11.89
C GLY A 122 -7.16 -29.84 -12.53
N ASP A 123 -5.92 -29.90 -12.98
CA ASP A 123 -5.31 -31.12 -13.51
C ASP A 123 -4.27 -31.66 -12.52
N ARG A 124 -4.56 -32.82 -11.90
CA ARG A 124 -3.63 -33.48 -10.97
C ARG A 124 -2.32 -33.91 -11.61
N ASN A 125 -2.31 -34.12 -12.94
CA ASN A 125 -1.12 -34.53 -13.68
C ASN A 125 -0.27 -33.35 -14.13
N ASN A 126 -0.82 -32.13 -14.08
CA ASN A 126 -0.14 -30.90 -14.39
C ASN A 126 -0.53 -29.81 -13.36
N PRO A 127 -0.17 -29.98 -12.08
CA PRO A 127 -0.48 -28.99 -11.06
C PRO A 127 0.14 -27.68 -11.48
N SER A 128 -0.62 -26.60 -11.36
CA SER A 128 -0.09 -25.26 -11.59
C SER A 128 1.12 -25.05 -10.67
N PRO A 129 2.28 -24.62 -11.19
CA PRO A 129 3.41 -24.35 -10.32
C PRO A 129 2.99 -23.29 -9.30
N LEU A 130 2.91 -23.68 -8.05
CA LEU A 130 2.61 -22.81 -6.92
C LEU A 130 3.66 -21.70 -6.92
N GLY A 131 3.23 -20.49 -7.20
CA GLY A 131 4.10 -19.32 -7.20
C GLY A 131 5.14 -19.35 -8.31
N GLY A 132 4.77 -18.90 -9.50
CA GLY A 132 5.75 -18.44 -10.46
C GLY A 132 6.61 -17.34 -9.82
N PRO A 133 7.87 -17.16 -10.26
CA PRO A 133 8.73 -16.12 -9.70
C PRO A 133 8.03 -14.75 -9.75
N PRO A 134 8.20 -13.85 -8.76
CA PRO A 134 7.86 -12.46 -8.90
C PRO A 134 8.66 -11.94 -10.09
N GLY A 135 8.00 -11.57 -11.17
CA GLY A 135 8.62 -11.32 -12.48
C GLY A 135 8.40 -12.41 -13.51
N GLY A 136 7.90 -13.62 -13.14
CA GLY A 136 7.18 -14.48 -14.05
C GLY A 136 5.82 -13.84 -14.28
N GLY A 137 5.79 -12.78 -15.09
CA GLY A 137 4.58 -12.06 -15.39
C GLY A 137 3.50 -13.03 -15.82
N VAL A 138 2.30 -12.84 -15.32
CA VAL A 138 1.09 -13.14 -16.07
C VAL A 138 1.43 -12.84 -17.53
N PRO A 139 1.19 -13.72 -18.49
CA PRO A 139 1.46 -13.37 -19.88
C PRO A 139 0.83 -12.01 -20.09
N ALA A 140 1.60 -11.07 -20.61
CA ALA A 140 1.21 -9.69 -20.86
C ALA A 140 -0.01 -9.55 -21.83
N ALA A 141 -0.96 -10.43 -21.71
CA ALA A 141 -2.16 -10.57 -22.52
C ALA A 141 -3.35 -9.79 -21.95
N GLN A 142 -3.24 -9.28 -20.72
CA GLN A 142 -4.38 -8.62 -20.06
C GLN A 142 -4.06 -7.24 -19.46
N GLU A 143 -2.78 -6.85 -19.39
CA GLU A 143 -2.52 -5.42 -19.27
C GLU A 143 -2.89 -4.72 -20.58
N PRO A 144 -3.42 -3.50 -20.56
CA PRO A 144 -3.64 -2.74 -21.79
C PRO A 144 -2.34 -2.70 -22.57
N ARG A 145 -2.23 -3.52 -23.61
CA ARG A 145 -1.10 -3.46 -24.54
C ARG A 145 -1.24 -2.15 -25.29
N PHE A 146 -0.61 -1.12 -24.77
CA PHE A 146 -0.27 -0.02 -25.65
C PHE A 146 0.60 -0.65 -26.76
N PRO A 147 0.20 -0.57 -28.03
CA PRO A 147 1.04 -1.07 -29.10
C PRO A 147 2.41 -0.45 -28.92
N ALA A 148 3.45 -1.27 -28.81
CA ALA A 148 4.82 -0.79 -28.84
C ALA A 148 4.95 0.08 -30.07
N ALA A 149 5.46 1.30 -29.91
CA ALA A 149 5.83 2.13 -31.04
C ALA A 149 6.68 1.26 -31.96
N ALA A 150 6.31 1.17 -33.23
CA ALA A 150 7.05 0.39 -34.20
C ALA A 150 8.53 0.78 -34.10
N PRO A 151 9.48 -0.17 -33.98
CA PRO A 151 10.88 0.17 -33.90
C PRO A 151 11.25 0.94 -35.14
N ALA A 152 11.83 2.14 -34.97
CA ALA A 152 12.41 2.88 -36.05
C ALA A 152 13.42 1.98 -36.76
N ALA A 153 13.25 1.76 -38.04
CA ALA A 153 14.14 0.94 -38.85
C ALA A 153 15.55 1.54 -38.83
N GLY A 154 16.50 0.80 -38.26
CA GLY A 154 17.91 1.09 -38.41
C GLY A 154 18.69 1.24 -37.12
N ALA A 155 19.19 0.10 -36.59
CA ALA A 155 20.54 -0.10 -36.06
C ALA A 155 20.64 -1.50 -35.43
N ALA A 156 21.13 -2.45 -36.19
CA ALA A 156 21.58 -3.74 -35.67
C ALA A 156 22.95 -3.55 -35.00
N GLY A 157 23.01 -3.58 -33.66
CA GLY A 157 24.26 -3.71 -32.93
C GLY A 157 24.76 -5.17 -32.92
N PRO A 158 26.06 -5.43 -32.79
CA PRO A 158 26.64 -6.76 -32.93
C PRO A 158 26.24 -7.69 -31.78
N ARG A 159 25.71 -8.87 -32.13
CA ARG A 159 25.45 -9.97 -31.20
C ARG A 159 26.76 -10.63 -30.78
N GLY A 160 26.95 -10.77 -29.45
CA GLY A 160 28.00 -11.62 -28.90
C GLY A 160 27.79 -13.11 -29.24
N PRO A 161 28.83 -13.96 -29.19
CA PRO A 161 28.78 -15.33 -29.69
C PRO A 161 27.87 -16.23 -28.87
N GLY A 162 26.89 -16.80 -29.53
CA GLY A 162 25.89 -17.68 -28.94
C GLY A 162 26.45 -19.09 -28.64
N GLY A 163 26.03 -19.65 -27.53
CA GLY A 163 26.11 -21.07 -27.25
C GLY A 163 25.16 -21.90 -28.14
N PRO A 164 25.36 -23.23 -28.27
CA PRO A 164 24.74 -24.04 -29.29
C PRO A 164 23.22 -24.16 -29.11
N GLY A 165 22.50 -23.84 -30.17
CA GLY A 165 21.07 -23.82 -30.24
C GLY A 165 20.43 -25.20 -30.12
N GLY A 166 19.59 -25.39 -29.12
CA GLY A 166 18.55 -26.40 -29.11
C GLY A 166 17.39 -25.99 -30.02
N ALA A 167 16.92 -26.91 -30.87
CA ALA A 167 15.84 -26.68 -31.81
C ALA A 167 14.58 -26.14 -31.09
N ALA A 168 14.06 -25.01 -31.56
CA ALA A 168 12.79 -24.45 -31.12
C ALA A 168 11.64 -25.35 -31.56
N GLY A 169 11.30 -26.34 -30.75
CA GLY A 169 10.01 -27.01 -30.83
C GLY A 169 8.89 -26.02 -30.55
N ALA A 170 7.86 -25.99 -31.39
CA ALA A 170 6.65 -25.22 -31.20
C ALA A 170 6.11 -25.47 -29.77
N ARG A 171 6.09 -24.44 -28.94
CA ARG A 171 5.51 -24.51 -27.59
C ARG A 171 4.03 -24.85 -27.75
N PRO A 172 3.52 -25.92 -27.13
CA PRO A 172 2.09 -26.17 -27.14
C PRO A 172 1.35 -24.96 -26.61
N PRO A 173 0.13 -24.69 -27.09
CA PRO A 173 -0.67 -23.60 -26.56
C PRO A 173 -0.77 -23.77 -25.05
N ALA A 174 -0.46 -22.72 -24.31
CA ALA A 174 -0.57 -22.72 -22.86
C ALA A 174 -2.03 -23.06 -22.52
N GLY A 175 -2.25 -24.23 -21.93
CA GLY A 175 -3.52 -24.59 -21.33
C GLY A 175 -3.91 -23.56 -20.25
N PRO A 176 -5.19 -23.53 -19.82
CA PRO A 176 -5.65 -22.61 -18.82
C PRO A 176 -4.75 -22.70 -17.57
N ARG A 177 -4.07 -21.62 -17.26
CA ARG A 177 -3.27 -21.49 -16.04
C ARG A 177 -4.24 -21.25 -14.90
N GLY A 178 -4.11 -21.99 -13.85
CA GLY A 178 -5.00 -21.95 -12.69
C GLY A 178 -5.94 -23.14 -12.69
N GLY A 179 -5.76 -24.04 -11.77
CA GLY A 179 -6.61 -25.19 -11.59
C GLY A 179 -6.66 -25.57 -10.13
N GLY A 180 -7.75 -26.20 -9.71
CA GLY A 180 -7.98 -26.58 -8.33
C GLY A 180 -8.67 -25.50 -7.49
N MET A 181 -9.41 -24.58 -8.14
CA MET A 181 -10.18 -23.54 -7.46
C MET A 181 -11.53 -23.32 -8.14
N ASP A 182 -12.60 -23.49 -7.40
CA ASP A 182 -13.92 -23.04 -7.84
C ASP A 182 -14.07 -21.57 -7.49
N ILE A 183 -14.59 -20.76 -8.42
CA ILE A 183 -14.75 -19.31 -8.23
C ILE A 183 -16.20 -18.94 -8.54
N GLU A 184 -16.87 -18.32 -7.58
CA GLU A 184 -18.21 -17.77 -7.76
C GLU A 184 -18.16 -16.26 -7.63
N THR A 185 -18.50 -15.53 -8.70
CA THR A 185 -18.64 -14.07 -8.68
C THR A 185 -20.09 -13.66 -8.62
N ARG A 186 -20.39 -12.61 -7.87
CA ARG A 186 -21.75 -12.10 -7.67
C ARG A 186 -21.83 -10.59 -7.83
N TYR A 187 -22.98 -10.16 -8.35
CA TYR A 187 -23.33 -8.74 -8.51
C TYR A 187 -24.72 -8.48 -7.95
N THR A 188 -24.83 -7.48 -7.08
CA THR A 188 -26.05 -7.14 -6.37
C THR A 188 -26.42 -5.68 -6.62
N LEU A 189 -27.65 -5.42 -7.04
CA LEU A 189 -28.20 -4.08 -7.22
C LEU A 189 -29.36 -3.86 -6.28
N GLU A 190 -29.38 -2.69 -5.61
CA GLU A 190 -30.43 -2.33 -4.63
C GLU A 190 -31.26 -1.15 -5.13
N ARG A 191 -32.56 -1.14 -4.77
CA ARG A 191 -33.48 -0.06 -5.03
C ARG A 191 -32.99 1.24 -4.39
N GLY A 192 -33.06 2.37 -5.15
CA GLY A 192 -32.72 3.68 -4.65
C GLY A 192 -31.23 3.89 -4.35
N THR A 193 -30.36 2.91 -4.68
CA THR A 193 -28.94 2.98 -4.42
C THR A 193 -28.17 3.40 -5.68
N SER A 194 -27.32 4.44 -5.56
CA SER A 194 -26.44 4.91 -6.63
C SER A 194 -25.14 4.11 -6.62
N GLY A 195 -25.24 2.84 -6.95
CA GLY A 195 -24.10 1.92 -6.93
C GLY A 195 -24.55 0.47 -6.91
N PHE A 196 -23.58 -0.42 -6.89
CA PHE A 196 -23.81 -1.87 -6.80
C PHE A 196 -22.74 -2.52 -5.91
N TYR A 197 -23.04 -3.74 -5.44
CA TYR A 197 -22.08 -4.56 -4.72
C TYR A 197 -21.58 -5.68 -5.62
N THR A 198 -20.31 -6.04 -5.44
CA THR A 198 -19.72 -7.23 -6.05
C THR A 198 -18.87 -7.97 -5.03
N TYR A 199 -18.82 -9.27 -5.12
CA TYR A 199 -17.97 -10.13 -4.30
C TYR A 199 -17.71 -11.46 -4.98
N ALA A 200 -16.64 -12.13 -4.54
CA ALA A 200 -16.30 -13.45 -5.04
C ALA A 200 -16.05 -14.44 -3.90
N GLU A 201 -16.53 -15.68 -4.03
CA GLU A 201 -16.12 -16.80 -3.18
C GLU A 201 -15.14 -17.68 -3.94
N TYR A 202 -14.00 -17.94 -3.31
CA TYR A 202 -13.01 -18.91 -3.75
C TYR A 202 -13.14 -20.16 -2.93
N THR A 203 -13.20 -21.33 -3.58
CA THR A 203 -13.36 -22.62 -2.89
C THR A 203 -12.35 -23.62 -3.42
N HIS A 204 -11.49 -24.13 -2.54
CA HIS A 204 -10.64 -25.28 -2.79
C HIS A 204 -11.20 -26.50 -2.05
N LYS A 205 -11.38 -27.60 -2.76
CA LYS A 205 -11.85 -28.85 -2.18
C LYS A 205 -10.67 -29.77 -1.88
N ALA A 206 -10.76 -30.54 -0.80
CA ALA A 206 -9.71 -31.51 -0.44
C ALA A 206 -9.36 -32.49 -1.56
N SER A 207 -10.27 -32.71 -2.48
CA SER A 207 -10.03 -33.57 -3.67
C SER A 207 -9.20 -32.88 -4.76
N TYR A 208 -8.97 -31.56 -4.69
CA TYR A 208 -8.24 -30.81 -5.71
C TYR A 208 -6.72 -30.89 -5.51
N PRO A 209 -5.92 -30.68 -6.57
CA PRO A 209 -4.50 -30.49 -6.42
C PRO A 209 -4.20 -29.20 -5.66
N PRO A 210 -2.96 -29.03 -5.14
CA PRO A 210 -2.59 -27.77 -4.51
C PRO A 210 -2.87 -26.58 -5.43
N ALA A 211 -3.37 -25.50 -4.86
CA ALA A 211 -3.71 -24.30 -5.60
C ALA A 211 -3.21 -23.03 -4.88
N GLY A 212 -3.17 -21.91 -5.58
CA GLY A 212 -2.83 -20.62 -5.00
C GLY A 212 -2.95 -19.51 -6.02
N GLU A 213 -3.28 -18.33 -5.49
CA GLU A 213 -3.41 -17.11 -6.27
C GLU A 213 -2.30 -16.13 -5.85
N GLY A 214 -1.39 -15.83 -6.77
CA GLY A 214 -0.32 -14.86 -6.51
C GLY A 214 -0.79 -13.41 -6.62
N GLU A 215 -1.88 -13.19 -7.37
CA GLU A 215 -2.52 -11.89 -7.56
C GLU A 215 -4.01 -12.13 -7.82
N SER A 216 -4.87 -11.47 -7.05
CA SER A 216 -6.31 -11.49 -7.26
C SER A 216 -6.92 -10.15 -6.85
N ARG A 217 -7.75 -9.59 -7.73
CA ARG A 217 -8.32 -8.25 -7.59
C ARG A 217 -9.62 -8.10 -8.35
N PHE A 218 -10.45 -7.19 -7.89
CA PHE A 218 -11.55 -6.64 -8.66
C PHE A 218 -11.04 -5.43 -9.47
N ILE A 219 -11.39 -5.36 -10.74
CA ILE A 219 -10.90 -4.36 -11.68
C ILE A 219 -12.07 -3.64 -12.33
N LEU A 220 -12.03 -2.29 -12.33
CA LEU A 220 -12.92 -1.45 -13.12
C LEU A 220 -12.09 -0.60 -14.07
N GLU A 221 -12.20 -0.91 -15.37
CA GLU A 221 -11.59 -0.10 -16.44
C GLU A 221 -12.59 0.95 -16.93
N SER A 222 -12.51 2.15 -16.38
CA SER A 222 -13.37 3.27 -16.76
C SER A 222 -12.96 3.88 -18.09
N MET A 223 -13.91 4.53 -18.74
CA MET A 223 -13.66 5.28 -19.98
C MET A 223 -12.72 6.46 -19.73
N ASN A 224 -11.47 6.30 -20.06
CA ASN A 224 -10.39 7.26 -19.79
C ASN A 224 -10.58 8.65 -20.40
N ARG A 225 -11.41 8.78 -21.44
CA ARG A 225 -11.76 10.10 -22.04
C ARG A 225 -12.92 10.77 -21.32
N THR A 226 -13.66 10.02 -20.53
CA THR A 226 -14.76 10.51 -19.71
C THR A 226 -14.23 10.80 -18.30
N PHE A 227 -13.43 9.89 -17.74
CA PHE A 227 -12.88 9.99 -16.40
C PHE A 227 -11.41 10.37 -16.50
N ASP A 228 -11.11 11.60 -16.12
CA ASP A 228 -9.80 12.24 -16.27
C ASP A 228 -9.20 12.75 -14.95
N TRP A 229 -9.90 12.52 -13.83
CA TRP A 229 -9.48 12.96 -12.51
C TRP A 229 -9.47 11.81 -11.52
N LEU A 230 -8.31 11.55 -10.91
CA LEU A 230 -8.12 10.53 -9.88
C LEU A 230 -8.26 11.13 -8.49
N SER A 231 -8.97 10.47 -7.60
CA SER A 231 -9.06 10.77 -6.18
C SER A 231 -8.73 9.54 -5.34
N VAL A 232 -7.61 9.59 -4.61
CA VAL A 232 -7.16 8.54 -3.68
C VAL A 232 -7.38 8.98 -2.25
N ASP A 233 -6.86 10.15 -1.94
CA ASP A 233 -6.94 10.83 -0.66
C ASP A 233 -6.95 12.36 -0.86
N LYS A 234 -6.87 13.11 0.24
CA LYS A 234 -6.87 14.59 0.18
C LYS A 234 -5.70 15.18 -0.63
N ASP A 235 -4.59 14.47 -0.70
CA ASP A 235 -3.35 14.93 -1.32
C ASP A 235 -3.23 14.44 -2.77
N ARG A 236 -3.71 13.23 -3.04
CA ARG A 236 -3.77 12.63 -4.36
C ARG A 236 -5.18 12.76 -4.94
N ASN A 237 -5.50 13.97 -5.33
CA ASN A 237 -6.79 14.36 -5.90
C ASN A 237 -6.49 15.31 -7.05
N GLN A 238 -6.34 14.76 -8.27
CA GLN A 238 -5.70 15.49 -9.37
C GLN A 238 -6.15 15.06 -10.75
N LEU A 239 -5.99 16.01 -11.70
CA LEU A 239 -6.08 15.71 -13.12
C LEU A 239 -5.01 14.70 -13.52
N MET A 240 -5.35 13.74 -14.37
CA MET A 240 -4.48 12.67 -14.78
C MET A 240 -3.99 12.81 -16.23
N THR A 241 -2.95 12.04 -16.52
CA THR A 241 -2.41 11.88 -17.87
C THR A 241 -3.39 11.10 -18.73
N SER A 242 -3.61 11.52 -19.99
CA SER A 242 -4.43 10.77 -20.91
C SER A 242 -3.73 9.52 -21.45
N ASP A 243 -4.51 8.51 -21.85
CA ASP A 243 -3.95 7.33 -22.51
C ASP A 243 -3.13 7.66 -23.76
N ASP A 244 -3.54 8.69 -24.48
CA ASP A 244 -2.83 9.13 -25.68
C ASP A 244 -1.45 9.68 -25.35
N ASP A 245 -1.33 10.44 -24.27
CA ASP A 245 -0.06 10.94 -23.78
C ASP A 245 0.82 9.82 -23.25
N LEU A 246 0.24 8.84 -22.53
CA LEU A 246 0.95 7.65 -22.09
C LEU A 246 1.48 6.83 -23.26
N ARG A 247 0.66 6.61 -24.31
CA ARG A 247 1.10 5.88 -25.51
C ARG A 247 2.26 6.55 -26.24
N LYS A 248 2.26 7.88 -26.30
CA LYS A 248 3.33 8.69 -26.92
C LYS A 248 4.56 8.81 -26.04
N GLY A 249 4.44 8.53 -24.75
CA GLY A 249 5.52 8.65 -23.79
C GLY A 249 6.67 7.67 -24.06
N VAL A 250 7.89 8.10 -23.70
CA VAL A 250 9.10 7.27 -23.77
C VAL A 250 9.15 6.35 -22.58
N VAL A 251 9.15 5.04 -22.83
CA VAL A 251 9.32 4.02 -21.77
C VAL A 251 10.76 4.13 -21.22
N ILE A 252 10.87 4.13 -19.89
CA ILE A 252 12.14 4.13 -19.19
C ILE A 252 12.28 2.84 -18.36
N HIS A 253 13.41 2.67 -17.70
CA HIS A 253 13.87 1.41 -17.10
C HIS A 253 12.80 0.54 -16.43
N ALA A 254 12.01 1.09 -15.52
CA ALA A 254 10.83 0.37 -15.03
C ALA A 254 9.76 0.46 -16.11
N LYS A 255 9.36 -0.67 -16.68
CA LYS A 255 8.40 -0.72 -17.82
C LYS A 255 7.11 0.06 -17.58
N GLU A 256 6.77 0.32 -16.35
CA GLU A 256 5.62 1.10 -15.92
C GLU A 256 5.93 2.59 -15.72
N GLN A 257 7.15 3.05 -16.05
CA GLN A 257 7.54 4.46 -16.05
C GLN A 257 7.62 5.00 -17.47
N ARG A 258 7.17 6.24 -17.65
CA ARG A 258 7.23 6.92 -18.95
C ARG A 258 7.59 8.39 -18.78
N ILE A 259 8.49 8.88 -19.65
CA ILE A 259 8.65 10.31 -19.87
C ILE A 259 7.53 10.74 -20.82
N LEU A 260 6.66 11.62 -20.38
CA LEU A 260 5.57 12.13 -21.19
C LEU A 260 6.11 13.14 -22.23
N THR A 261 5.70 12.99 -23.47
CA THR A 261 6.13 13.87 -24.57
C THR A 261 5.04 14.81 -25.05
N SER A 262 3.83 14.68 -24.51
CA SER A 262 2.66 15.49 -24.86
C SER A 262 1.72 15.65 -23.66
N GLY A 263 0.69 16.49 -23.82
CA GLY A 263 -0.35 16.70 -22.83
C GLY A 263 0.01 17.67 -21.73
N VAL A 264 -0.86 17.74 -20.73
CA VAL A 264 -0.75 18.70 -19.61
C VAL A 264 0.56 18.50 -18.84
N TYR A 265 1.01 17.27 -18.71
CA TYR A 265 2.22 16.89 -17.99
C TYR A 265 3.40 16.55 -18.91
N ALA A 266 3.42 17.08 -20.13
CA ALA A 266 4.56 16.89 -21.03
C ALA A 266 5.90 17.24 -20.33
N ASN A 267 6.97 16.53 -20.67
CA ASN A 267 8.31 16.63 -20.08
C ASN A 267 8.36 16.24 -18.59
N SER A 268 7.38 15.52 -18.07
CA SER A 268 7.44 14.92 -16.73
C SER A 268 7.42 13.40 -16.82
N VAL A 269 7.62 12.73 -15.69
CA VAL A 269 7.56 11.27 -15.61
C VAL A 269 6.24 10.84 -15.00
N GLU A 270 5.56 9.93 -15.66
CA GLU A 270 4.42 9.19 -15.13
C GLU A 270 4.87 7.81 -14.66
N HIS A 271 4.37 7.38 -13.51
CA HIS A 271 4.76 6.13 -12.89
C HIS A 271 3.58 5.42 -12.24
N LYS A 272 3.28 4.21 -12.69
CA LYS A 272 2.17 3.37 -12.22
C LYS A 272 2.15 3.24 -10.68
N TYR A 273 3.29 3.02 -10.07
CA TYR A 273 3.40 2.74 -8.64
C TYR A 273 3.24 3.96 -7.72
N SER A 274 3.08 5.14 -8.28
CA SER A 274 2.68 6.31 -7.51
C SER A 274 1.24 6.25 -7.00
N TYR A 275 0.44 5.32 -7.51
CA TYR A 275 -0.96 5.12 -7.14
C TYR A 275 -1.16 3.93 -6.21
N ASN A 276 -0.23 3.72 -5.31
CA ASN A 276 -0.36 2.76 -4.22
C ASN A 276 -0.97 3.42 -2.97
N ALA A 277 -1.57 2.64 -2.11
CA ALA A 277 -2.06 3.10 -0.82
C ALA A 277 -2.08 1.97 0.21
N LEU A 278 -2.07 2.35 1.48
CA LEU A 278 -2.39 1.42 2.56
C LEU A 278 -3.88 1.09 2.49
N MET A 279 -4.22 -0.11 2.05
CA MET A 279 -5.61 -0.53 1.80
C MET A 279 -6.52 -0.31 3.01
N TYR A 280 -6.02 -0.57 4.22
CA TYR A 280 -6.77 -0.36 5.47
C TYR A 280 -7.07 1.10 5.80
N LYS A 281 -6.34 2.05 5.24
CA LYS A 281 -6.52 3.49 5.48
C LYS A 281 -7.47 4.14 4.49
N LEU A 282 -7.81 3.47 3.39
CA LEU A 282 -8.69 3.99 2.36
C LEU A 282 -10.13 4.09 2.85
N GLN A 283 -10.76 5.20 2.53
CA GLN A 283 -12.19 5.42 2.79
C GLN A 283 -13.01 5.24 1.50
N ALA A 284 -12.61 5.94 0.45
CA ALA A 284 -13.12 5.83 -0.91
C ALA A 284 -12.05 6.29 -1.87
N TRP A 285 -11.89 5.60 -2.99
CA TRP A 285 -10.96 5.99 -4.06
C TRP A 285 -11.60 5.74 -5.41
N GLY A 286 -11.27 6.57 -6.40
CA GLY A 286 -11.91 6.43 -7.68
C GLY A 286 -11.58 7.52 -8.69
N TRP A 287 -12.32 7.48 -9.76
CA TRP A 287 -12.21 8.40 -10.88
C TRP A 287 -13.43 9.28 -11.01
N SER A 288 -13.22 10.50 -11.51
CA SER A 288 -14.29 11.43 -11.80
C SER A 288 -14.05 12.18 -13.11
N SER A 289 -15.11 12.78 -13.67
CA SER A 289 -15.09 13.48 -14.92
C SER A 289 -15.12 14.99 -14.71
N THR A 290 -14.12 15.70 -15.23
CA THR A 290 -14.12 17.17 -15.22
C THR A 290 -15.19 17.72 -16.15
N LYS A 291 -15.54 16.99 -17.22
CA LYS A 291 -16.55 17.37 -18.22
C LYS A 291 -17.96 17.04 -17.74
N ASP A 292 -18.20 15.78 -17.41
CA ASP A 292 -19.56 15.27 -17.15
C ASP A 292 -19.97 15.41 -15.68
N LYS A 293 -19.02 15.79 -14.81
CA LYS A 293 -19.24 16.07 -13.37
C LYS A 293 -19.87 14.89 -12.63
N ILE A 294 -19.45 13.69 -12.97
CA ILE A 294 -19.80 12.43 -12.34
C ILE A 294 -18.57 11.77 -11.76
N GLY A 295 -18.76 10.90 -10.76
CA GLY A 295 -17.71 10.13 -10.14
C GLY A 295 -18.08 8.66 -10.01
N VAL A 296 -17.05 7.80 -10.03
CA VAL A 296 -17.11 6.37 -9.71
C VAL A 296 -16.04 6.04 -8.67
N TYR A 297 -16.43 5.42 -7.57
CA TYR A 297 -15.56 5.17 -6.42
C TYR A 297 -15.72 3.76 -5.89
N PHE A 298 -14.62 3.16 -5.47
CA PHE A 298 -14.63 1.94 -4.67
C PHE A 298 -14.73 2.29 -3.19
N VAL A 299 -15.50 1.50 -2.46
CA VAL A 299 -15.64 1.55 -1.01
C VAL A 299 -15.61 0.14 -0.47
N ASN A 300 -14.68 -0.15 0.43
CA ASN A 300 -14.64 -1.41 1.16
C ASN A 300 -15.45 -1.30 2.45
N PRO A 301 -16.58 -2.02 2.57
CA PRO A 301 -17.32 -2.10 3.82
C PRO A 301 -16.52 -2.72 4.95
N SER A 302 -15.63 -3.66 4.61
CA SER A 302 -14.71 -4.34 5.51
C SER A 302 -13.38 -4.59 4.81
N ASN A 303 -12.31 -4.64 5.59
CA ASN A 303 -10.98 -5.04 5.12
C ASN A 303 -10.60 -6.45 5.58
N GLU A 304 -11.55 -7.25 6.11
CA GLU A 304 -11.23 -8.55 6.71
C GLU A 304 -10.60 -9.55 5.72
N TYR A 305 -10.92 -9.42 4.44
CA TYR A 305 -10.44 -10.30 3.38
C TYR A 305 -9.06 -9.89 2.82
N ILE A 306 -8.57 -8.70 3.12
CA ILE A 306 -7.33 -8.18 2.56
C ILE A 306 -6.14 -8.90 3.19
N GLY A 307 -5.39 -9.64 2.37
CA GLY A 307 -4.16 -10.29 2.80
C GLY A 307 -3.07 -9.28 3.19
N GLY A 308 -2.27 -9.58 4.22
CA GLY A 308 -1.19 -8.72 4.68
C GLY A 308 -1.60 -7.63 5.68
N GLY A 309 -2.85 -7.58 6.10
CA GLY A 309 -3.33 -6.73 7.20
C GLY A 309 -3.08 -5.22 7.01
N PRO A 310 -2.89 -4.46 8.11
CA PRO A 310 -2.81 -3.00 8.07
C PRO A 310 -1.53 -2.46 7.42
N GLU A 311 -0.53 -3.28 7.19
CA GLU A 311 0.70 -2.90 6.48
C GLU A 311 0.61 -3.12 4.96
N LYS A 312 -0.50 -3.70 4.48
CA LYS A 312 -0.71 -3.94 3.06
C LYS A 312 -0.74 -2.63 2.28
N LEU A 313 0.36 -2.37 1.60
CA LEU A 313 0.49 -1.33 0.61
C LEU A 313 0.28 -1.98 -0.76
N ASP A 314 -0.65 -1.47 -1.56
CA ASP A 314 -0.89 -2.01 -2.90
C ASP A 314 -1.33 -0.94 -3.89
N LEU A 315 -1.29 -1.31 -5.18
CA LEU A 315 -1.84 -0.49 -6.24
C LEU A 315 -3.35 -0.39 -6.08
N ILE A 316 -3.88 0.80 -6.17
CA ILE A 316 -5.32 1.06 -6.12
C ILE A 316 -5.82 1.63 -7.43
N ASP A 317 -4.91 1.93 -8.32
CA ASP A 317 -5.17 2.48 -9.64
C ASP A 317 -4.01 2.19 -10.60
N HIS A 318 -4.31 2.23 -11.89
CA HIS A 318 -3.32 2.37 -12.95
C HIS A 318 -3.45 3.74 -13.59
N MET A 319 -2.39 4.20 -14.23
CA MET A 319 -2.31 5.51 -14.88
C MET A 319 -3.43 5.80 -15.90
N SER A 320 -4.21 4.81 -16.29
CA SER A 320 -5.10 4.81 -17.44
C SER A 320 -6.59 4.63 -17.11
N GLY A 321 -7.04 5.11 -15.97
CA GLY A 321 -8.46 5.04 -15.59
C GLY A 321 -8.90 3.66 -15.08
N THR A 322 -7.98 2.87 -14.58
CA THR A 322 -8.25 1.53 -14.05
C THR A 322 -8.24 1.55 -12.54
N LEU A 323 -9.38 1.29 -11.91
CA LEU A 323 -9.50 1.09 -10.46
C LEU A 323 -9.22 -0.35 -10.08
N LEU A 324 -8.57 -0.53 -8.94
CA LEU A 324 -8.15 -1.83 -8.45
C LEU A 324 -8.51 -1.98 -6.97
N ASP A 325 -8.98 -3.17 -6.61
CA ASP A 325 -9.12 -3.59 -5.21
C ASP A 325 -8.56 -4.98 -5.04
N TYR A 326 -7.47 -5.11 -4.29
CA TYR A 326 -6.70 -6.34 -4.15
C TYR A 326 -7.07 -7.12 -2.90
N TRP A 327 -7.30 -8.42 -3.08
CA TRP A 327 -7.20 -9.39 -2.01
C TRP A 327 -5.75 -9.83 -1.79
N THR A 328 -5.11 -10.38 -2.82
CA THR A 328 -3.71 -10.85 -2.80
C THR A 328 -2.90 -10.18 -3.89
N SER A 329 -1.62 -9.92 -3.64
CA SER A 329 -0.71 -9.36 -4.63
C SER A 329 0.74 -9.60 -4.25
N GLY A 330 1.58 -9.80 -5.26
CA GLY A 330 3.04 -9.88 -5.12
C GLY A 330 3.76 -8.55 -5.26
N HIS A 331 3.06 -7.42 -5.37
CA HIS A 331 3.68 -6.13 -5.65
C HIS A 331 4.55 -5.62 -4.50
N TYR A 332 4.10 -5.77 -3.26
CA TYR A 332 4.78 -5.27 -2.08
C TYR A 332 5.10 -6.39 -1.09
N GLY A 333 6.33 -6.44 -0.65
CA GLY A 333 6.75 -7.22 0.49
C GLY A 333 6.83 -8.71 0.30
N GLY A 334 7.01 -9.20 -0.91
CA GLY A 334 6.93 -10.63 -1.17
C GLY A 334 5.49 -11.14 -1.21
N GLY A 335 4.55 -10.23 -1.07
CA GLY A 335 3.11 -10.45 -1.22
C GLY A 335 2.45 -11.19 -0.05
N ALA A 336 1.20 -10.84 0.20
CA ALA A 336 0.29 -11.75 0.86
C ALA A 336 -0.33 -12.61 -0.25
N GLY A 337 0.26 -13.75 -0.51
CA GLY A 337 -0.27 -14.75 -1.44
C GLY A 337 -1.09 -15.78 -0.70
N ASN A 338 -1.96 -16.49 -1.42
CA ASN A 338 -2.59 -17.67 -0.85
C ASN A 338 -1.99 -18.95 -1.45
N HIS A 339 -1.90 -19.97 -0.64
CA HIS A 339 -1.42 -21.29 -1.04
C HIS A 339 -2.16 -22.33 -0.24
N ILE A 340 -2.97 -23.11 -0.92
CA ILE A 340 -3.78 -24.15 -0.31
C ILE A 340 -3.17 -25.51 -0.69
N PRO A 341 -2.72 -26.31 0.28
CA PRO A 341 -2.16 -27.63 0.02
C PRO A 341 -3.23 -28.63 -0.45
N ALA A 342 -2.80 -29.70 -1.11
CA ALA A 342 -3.70 -30.81 -1.44
C ALA A 342 -4.26 -31.43 -0.16
N GLY A 343 -5.52 -31.84 -0.17
CA GLY A 343 -6.18 -32.46 0.97
C GLY A 343 -6.88 -31.47 1.90
N GLU A 344 -6.78 -30.17 1.65
CA GLU A 344 -7.44 -29.14 2.44
C GLU A 344 -8.72 -28.62 1.78
N ASP A 345 -9.82 -28.63 2.53
CA ASP A 345 -11.03 -27.89 2.18
C ASP A 345 -10.90 -26.44 2.67
N TRP A 346 -10.98 -25.49 1.75
CA TRP A 346 -10.78 -24.08 2.08
C TRP A 346 -11.75 -23.21 1.30
N LYS A 347 -12.21 -22.13 1.95
CA LYS A 347 -13.06 -21.12 1.34
C LYS A 347 -12.64 -19.72 1.76
N HIS A 348 -12.82 -18.76 0.87
CA HIS A 348 -12.56 -17.36 1.16
C HIS A 348 -13.49 -16.45 0.34
N VAL A 349 -14.16 -15.52 1.02
CA VAL A 349 -15.00 -14.51 0.39
C VAL A 349 -14.25 -13.18 0.34
N VAL A 350 -14.08 -12.65 -0.85
CA VAL A 350 -13.49 -11.34 -1.12
C VAL A 350 -14.61 -10.33 -1.34
N GLY A 351 -14.69 -9.33 -0.49
CA GLY A 351 -15.77 -8.35 -0.52
C GLY A 351 -16.88 -8.62 0.52
N PRO A 352 -18.10 -8.10 0.37
CA PRO A 352 -18.58 -7.28 -0.77
C PRO A 352 -17.84 -5.96 -0.90
N ILE A 353 -17.52 -5.59 -2.13
CA ILE A 353 -16.99 -4.29 -2.53
C ILE A 353 -18.17 -3.45 -3.00
N PHE A 354 -18.28 -2.20 -2.58
CA PHE A 354 -19.32 -1.29 -3.05
C PHE A 354 -18.75 -0.34 -4.10
N VAL A 355 -19.30 -0.38 -5.30
CA VAL A 355 -18.99 0.55 -6.39
C VAL A 355 -20.03 1.66 -6.35
N TYR A 356 -19.60 2.86 -5.99
CA TYR A 356 -20.45 4.02 -5.76
C TYR A 356 -20.36 5.02 -6.90
N PHE A 357 -21.51 5.56 -7.32
CA PHE A 357 -21.60 6.63 -8.30
C PHE A 357 -22.22 7.88 -7.69
N ASN A 358 -21.75 9.04 -8.11
CA ASN A 358 -22.37 10.32 -7.78
C ASN A 358 -22.22 11.33 -8.91
N ALA A 359 -22.98 12.43 -8.82
CA ALA A 359 -22.95 13.52 -9.78
C ALA A 359 -23.14 14.86 -9.07
N LEU A 360 -22.60 15.94 -9.64
CA LEU A 360 -22.84 17.28 -9.11
C LEU A 360 -24.22 17.81 -9.54
N ALA A 361 -24.90 18.49 -8.60
CA ALA A 361 -26.16 19.19 -8.88
C ALA A 361 -25.93 20.58 -9.50
N ASP A 362 -24.85 21.25 -9.12
CA ASP A 362 -24.53 22.64 -9.47
C ASP A 362 -23.05 22.85 -9.86
N GLY A 363 -22.39 21.80 -10.38
CA GLY A 363 -21.01 21.86 -10.84
C GLY A 363 -20.85 22.84 -12.01
N LYS A 364 -19.78 23.62 -11.97
CA LYS A 364 -19.45 24.62 -12.99
C LYS A 364 -18.39 24.13 -13.95
N ASP A 365 -18.40 24.69 -15.15
CA ASP A 365 -17.34 24.48 -16.14
C ASP A 365 -16.17 25.46 -15.90
N ALA A 366 -14.98 25.06 -16.34
CA ALA A 366 -13.84 25.96 -16.39
C ALA A 366 -14.10 27.07 -17.41
N SER A 367 -13.70 28.29 -17.11
CA SER A 367 -13.75 29.39 -18.05
C SER A 367 -12.74 29.20 -19.20
N GLN A 368 -12.98 29.83 -20.34
CA GLN A 368 -11.99 29.79 -21.42
C GLN A 368 -10.62 30.34 -20.98
N ALA A 369 -10.61 31.35 -20.13
CA ALA A 369 -9.37 31.92 -19.59
C ALA A 369 -8.61 30.90 -18.72
N ASP A 370 -9.30 30.05 -17.95
CA ASP A 370 -8.67 28.96 -17.18
C ASP A 370 -8.08 27.90 -18.10
N LEU A 371 -8.79 27.54 -19.16
CA LEU A 371 -8.33 26.57 -20.16
C LEU A 371 -7.12 27.10 -20.93
N ASP A 372 -7.12 28.37 -21.31
CA ASP A 372 -6.00 29.04 -21.99
C ASP A 372 -4.76 29.06 -21.07
N LYS A 373 -4.97 29.32 -19.78
CA LYS A 373 -3.90 29.31 -18.79
C LYS A 373 -3.34 27.88 -18.57
N LEU A 374 -4.21 26.88 -18.52
CA LEU A 374 -3.79 25.48 -18.44
C LEU A 374 -2.94 25.12 -19.66
N ALA A 375 -3.40 25.47 -20.85
CA ALA A 375 -2.67 25.19 -22.10
C ALA A 375 -1.30 25.89 -22.10
N ALA A 376 -1.23 27.15 -21.68
CA ALA A 376 0.00 27.93 -21.63
C ALA A 376 1.03 27.39 -20.61
N THR A 377 0.56 26.68 -19.60
CA THR A 377 1.42 26.10 -18.55
C THR A 377 1.65 24.59 -18.70
N SER A 378 1.09 23.98 -19.73
CA SER A 378 1.33 22.56 -20.04
C SER A 378 2.82 22.30 -20.28
N GLY A 379 3.33 21.20 -19.74
CA GLY A 379 4.76 20.82 -19.84
C GLY A 379 5.71 21.62 -18.96
N SER A 380 5.21 22.50 -18.09
CA SER A 380 6.04 23.29 -17.15
C SER A 380 6.45 22.52 -15.88
N GLY A 381 5.87 21.34 -15.65
CA GLY A 381 5.98 20.61 -14.39
C GLY A 381 4.98 21.08 -13.30
N ALA A 382 4.35 22.23 -13.49
CA ALA A 382 3.34 22.79 -12.59
C ALA A 382 2.19 23.40 -13.41
N PRO A 383 1.37 22.59 -14.08
CA PRO A 383 0.27 23.09 -14.90
C PRO A 383 -0.78 23.81 -14.05
N ALA A 384 -1.31 24.90 -14.58
CA ALA A 384 -2.35 25.69 -13.91
C ALA A 384 -3.73 25.04 -14.07
N VAL A 385 -3.92 23.91 -13.40
CA VAL A 385 -5.22 23.19 -13.39
C VAL A 385 -6.31 24.10 -12.82
N PRO A 386 -7.47 24.27 -13.50
CA PRO A 386 -8.54 25.14 -13.06
C PRO A 386 -9.03 24.81 -11.63
N GLN A 387 -9.17 25.84 -10.79
CA GLN A 387 -9.66 25.66 -9.41
C GLN A 387 -11.08 25.08 -9.39
N VAL A 388 -11.92 25.48 -10.34
CA VAL A 388 -13.28 24.96 -10.45
C VAL A 388 -13.32 23.44 -10.68
N TRP A 389 -12.35 22.88 -11.37
CA TRP A 389 -12.23 21.42 -11.50
C TRP A 389 -11.85 20.79 -10.17
N ARG A 390 -10.85 21.37 -9.48
CA ARG A 390 -10.47 20.89 -8.14
C ARG A 390 -11.64 20.86 -7.17
N ASP A 391 -12.45 21.93 -7.16
CA ASP A 391 -13.62 22.05 -6.29
C ASP A 391 -14.71 21.03 -6.65
N ASN A 392 -14.98 20.87 -7.93
CA ASN A 392 -15.94 19.90 -8.42
C ASN A 392 -15.54 18.47 -7.99
N GLN A 393 -14.30 18.08 -8.25
CA GLN A 393 -13.85 16.72 -7.98
C GLN A 393 -13.68 16.45 -6.48
N LEU A 394 -13.25 17.46 -5.71
CA LEU A 394 -13.19 17.37 -4.27
C LEU A 394 -14.58 17.19 -3.63
N ALA A 395 -15.61 17.85 -4.19
CA ALA A 395 -16.98 17.68 -3.73
C ALA A 395 -17.49 16.25 -3.97
N LEU A 396 -17.23 15.69 -5.16
CA LEU A 396 -17.59 14.32 -5.50
C LEU A 396 -16.88 13.31 -4.59
N TRP A 397 -15.57 13.49 -4.37
CA TRP A 397 -14.81 12.58 -3.50
C TRP A 397 -15.24 12.69 -2.04
N ASN A 398 -15.46 13.89 -1.49
CA ASN A 398 -15.95 14.07 -0.13
C ASN A 398 -17.30 13.37 0.09
N ASP A 399 -18.20 13.43 -0.88
CA ASP A 399 -19.47 12.72 -0.84
C ASP A 399 -19.28 11.19 -0.82
N ALA A 400 -18.34 10.67 -1.60
CA ALA A 400 -17.99 9.25 -1.58
C ALA A 400 -17.39 8.83 -0.20
N VAL A 401 -16.57 9.68 0.40
CA VAL A 401 -16.06 9.48 1.78
C VAL A 401 -17.19 9.47 2.81
N GLU A 402 -18.16 10.37 2.71
CA GLU A 402 -19.35 10.33 3.59
C GLU A 402 -20.19 9.07 3.34
N LYS A 403 -20.38 8.67 2.08
CA LYS A 403 -21.07 7.42 1.75
C LYS A 403 -20.40 6.20 2.35
N SER A 404 -19.06 6.19 2.37
CA SER A 404 -18.28 5.07 2.93
C SER A 404 -18.59 4.81 4.40
N LYS A 405 -18.89 5.83 5.18
CA LYS A 405 -19.26 5.69 6.60
C LYS A 405 -20.56 4.91 6.76
N ALA A 406 -21.58 5.22 5.96
CA ALA A 406 -22.86 4.52 5.97
C ALA A 406 -22.73 3.07 5.49
N VAL A 407 -21.92 2.83 4.46
CA VAL A 407 -21.64 1.51 3.90
C VAL A 407 -20.94 0.62 4.94
N LYS A 408 -19.91 1.15 5.61
CA LYS A 408 -19.20 0.44 6.69
C LYS A 408 -20.11 0.16 7.90
N ALA A 409 -20.96 1.10 8.28
CA ALA A 409 -21.89 0.93 9.40
C ALA A 409 -22.98 -0.13 9.14
N ALA A 410 -23.35 -0.36 7.88
CA ALA A 410 -24.33 -1.36 7.48
C ALA A 410 -23.76 -2.79 7.40
N TRP A 411 -22.44 -2.92 7.34
CA TRP A 411 -21.77 -4.21 7.28
C TRP A 411 -21.73 -4.91 8.65
N PRO A 412 -21.82 -6.25 8.75
CA PRO A 412 -22.06 -7.24 7.69
C PRO A 412 -23.52 -7.26 7.21
N TYR A 413 -23.69 -7.51 5.90
CA TYR A 413 -24.98 -7.45 5.23
C TYR A 413 -25.80 -8.71 5.43
N ALA A 414 -27.07 -8.57 5.88
CA ALA A 414 -27.98 -9.68 6.11
C ALA A 414 -28.46 -10.38 4.82
N TRP A 415 -28.34 -9.72 3.68
CA TRP A 415 -28.78 -10.25 2.39
C TRP A 415 -27.75 -11.17 1.71
N VAL A 416 -26.47 -11.12 2.09
CA VAL A 416 -25.46 -12.04 1.58
C VAL A 416 -25.74 -13.43 2.09
N SER A 417 -25.91 -14.41 1.20
CA SER A 417 -26.25 -15.79 1.58
C SER A 417 -25.70 -16.82 0.61
N GLY A 418 -25.57 -18.06 1.06
CA GLY A 418 -25.12 -19.17 0.24
C GLY A 418 -23.61 -19.15 -0.08
N VAL A 419 -22.82 -18.38 0.65
CA VAL A 419 -21.36 -18.31 0.62
C VAL A 419 -20.84 -18.31 2.06
N ASP A 420 -19.52 -18.47 2.26
CA ASP A 420 -18.90 -18.39 3.59
C ASP A 420 -18.89 -16.96 4.13
N TYR A 421 -20.05 -16.52 4.62
CA TYR A 421 -20.25 -15.17 5.11
C TYR A 421 -21.09 -15.17 6.40
N PRO A 422 -20.47 -15.23 7.59
CA PRO A 422 -21.20 -15.10 8.84
C PRO A 422 -21.90 -13.74 8.95
N HIS A 423 -23.19 -13.75 9.26
CA HIS A 423 -23.95 -12.54 9.56
C HIS A 423 -23.58 -11.99 10.94
N LYS A 424 -24.16 -10.86 11.31
CA LYS A 424 -23.83 -10.12 12.53
C LYS A 424 -23.99 -10.94 13.81
N ASP A 425 -25.04 -11.78 13.88
CA ASP A 425 -25.34 -12.68 14.99
C ASP A 425 -24.34 -13.86 15.10
N GLY A 426 -23.71 -14.22 13.99
CA GLY A 426 -22.65 -15.23 13.94
C GLY A 426 -21.26 -14.68 14.24
N ARG A 427 -21.11 -13.38 14.45
CA ARG A 427 -19.80 -12.71 14.72
C ARG A 427 -19.71 -12.26 16.16
N ALA A 428 -18.50 -12.02 16.64
CA ALA A 428 -18.24 -11.58 18.00
C ALA A 428 -17.55 -10.21 18.05
N THR A 429 -17.61 -9.59 19.22
CA THR A 429 -16.78 -8.42 19.55
C THR A 429 -15.72 -8.85 20.56
N VAL A 430 -14.45 -8.54 20.26
CA VAL A 430 -13.32 -8.81 21.15
C VAL A 430 -12.83 -7.48 21.75
N THR A 431 -12.71 -7.43 23.08
CA THR A 431 -12.28 -6.24 23.81
C THR A 431 -11.13 -6.57 24.75
N GLY A 432 -10.38 -5.57 25.15
CA GLY A 432 -9.32 -5.70 26.14
C GLY A 432 -8.57 -4.40 26.35
N GLN A 433 -7.49 -4.47 27.12
CA GLN A 433 -6.59 -3.35 27.37
C GLN A 433 -5.16 -3.82 27.40
N LEU A 434 -4.30 -3.31 26.53
CA LEU A 434 -2.86 -3.46 26.66
C LEU A 434 -2.31 -2.52 27.72
N VAL A 435 -1.39 -3.02 28.54
CA VAL A 435 -0.68 -2.23 29.54
C VAL A 435 0.81 -2.33 29.23
N LEU A 436 1.43 -1.20 28.88
CA LEU A 436 2.86 -1.17 28.59
C LEU A 436 3.66 -1.17 29.89
N ASP A 437 4.49 -2.20 30.08
CA ASP A 437 5.44 -2.33 31.17
C ASP A 437 6.87 -2.36 30.61
N ASP A 438 7.44 -1.16 30.41
CA ASP A 438 8.81 -0.98 29.92
C ASP A 438 9.63 -0.16 30.91
N PRO A 439 10.31 -0.83 31.88
CA PRO A 439 11.03 -0.14 32.94
C PRO A 439 12.27 0.64 32.45
N ASP A 440 12.78 0.33 31.26
CA ASP A 440 13.93 1.00 30.66
C ASP A 440 13.54 2.16 29.71
N ALA A 441 12.24 2.41 29.54
CA ALA A 441 11.71 3.56 28.80
C ALA A 441 10.82 4.42 29.73
N PRO A 442 11.41 5.26 30.57
CA PRO A 442 10.65 6.04 31.57
C PRO A 442 9.58 6.96 30.99
N GLN A 443 9.75 7.43 29.76
CA GLN A 443 8.75 8.24 29.08
C GLN A 443 7.52 7.41 28.66
N ALA A 444 7.75 6.15 28.33
CA ALA A 444 6.71 5.19 28.00
C ALA A 444 6.16 4.49 29.26
N ALA A 445 6.75 4.74 30.44
CA ALA A 445 6.41 4.08 31.67
C ALA A 445 4.91 4.11 31.97
N GLY A 446 4.26 3.12 31.46
CA GLY A 446 2.91 2.67 31.78
C GLY A 446 1.82 3.46 31.16
N LYS A 447 2.10 4.14 29.99
CA LYS A 447 1.14 5.15 30.19
C LYS A 447 0.35 5.55 28.99
N THR A 448 0.93 5.62 27.82
CA THR A 448 0.15 5.96 26.63
C THR A 448 0.76 5.36 25.39
N PHE A 449 -0.09 4.95 24.48
CA PHE A 449 0.28 4.54 23.14
C PHE A 449 -0.07 5.68 22.18
N PRO A 450 0.89 6.33 21.52
CA PRO A 450 0.58 7.41 20.56
C PRO A 450 -0.31 6.95 19.42
N HIS A 451 0.05 5.84 18.77
CA HIS A 451 -0.74 5.15 17.75
C HIS A 451 -0.65 3.66 18.00
N LEU A 452 -1.68 3.08 18.59
CA LEU A 452 -1.79 1.65 18.82
C LEU A 452 -2.57 1.02 17.67
N THR A 453 -1.92 0.15 16.93
CA THR A 453 -2.59 -0.75 15.99
C THR A 453 -2.68 -2.13 16.60
N ILE A 454 -3.87 -2.72 16.63
CA ILE A 454 -4.12 -4.01 17.25
C ILE A 454 -5.10 -4.83 16.44
N GLY A 455 -4.86 -6.14 16.34
CA GLY A 455 -5.71 -6.99 15.53
C GLY A 455 -5.59 -8.46 15.85
N LEU A 456 -6.51 -9.21 15.28
CA LEU A 456 -6.58 -10.65 15.29
C LEU A 456 -6.25 -11.17 13.89
N ALA A 457 -5.23 -12.01 13.79
CA ALA A 457 -4.85 -12.72 12.59
C ALA A 457 -4.80 -14.22 12.86
N HIS A 458 -4.83 -15.03 11.80
CA HIS A 458 -4.64 -16.48 11.94
C HIS A 458 -3.29 -16.75 12.62
N PRO A 459 -3.16 -17.77 13.50
CA PRO A 459 -1.88 -18.17 14.03
C PRO A 459 -0.87 -18.47 12.93
N ASP A 460 0.40 -18.16 13.16
CA ASP A 460 1.47 -18.50 12.22
C ASP A 460 1.41 -19.99 11.86
N TYR A 461 1.63 -20.32 10.60
CA TYR A 461 1.54 -21.69 10.13
C TYR A 461 2.65 -22.02 9.13
N ILE A 462 2.89 -23.32 8.93
CA ILE A 462 3.85 -23.78 7.93
C ILE A 462 3.11 -24.07 6.63
N ASN A 463 3.55 -23.40 5.57
CA ASN A 463 3.12 -23.74 4.22
C ASN A 463 4.09 -24.74 3.59
N PRO A 464 3.70 -26.01 3.39
CA PRO A 464 4.60 -27.03 2.86
C PRO A 464 5.04 -26.75 1.42
N SER A 465 4.31 -25.92 0.69
CA SER A 465 4.64 -25.56 -0.68
C SER A 465 5.72 -24.47 -0.82
N GLY A 466 6.14 -23.87 0.26
CA GLY A 466 7.17 -22.83 0.33
C GLY A 466 6.72 -21.46 -0.16
N GLY A 467 6.46 -21.28 -1.40
CA GLY A 467 5.95 -20.02 -1.97
C GLY A 467 6.78 -18.77 -1.65
N PHE A 468 6.12 -17.64 -1.45
CA PHE A 468 6.74 -16.35 -1.16
C PHE A 468 7.53 -16.31 0.16
N GLN A 469 7.14 -17.14 1.14
CA GLN A 469 7.76 -17.18 2.47
C GLN A 469 9.18 -17.73 2.46
N GLN A 470 9.51 -18.64 1.54
CA GLN A 470 10.91 -19.09 1.37
C GLN A 470 11.82 -17.92 1.00
N ARG A 471 11.32 -16.98 0.19
CA ARG A 471 12.05 -15.77 -0.21
C ARG A 471 12.17 -14.77 0.94
N ALA A 472 11.18 -14.75 1.82
CA ALA A 472 11.22 -13.95 3.04
C ALA A 472 12.24 -14.45 4.09
N GLY A 473 12.97 -15.52 3.80
CA GLY A 473 13.96 -16.06 4.73
C GLY A 473 13.38 -16.77 5.96
N ASN A 474 12.04 -16.86 6.07
CA ASN A 474 11.34 -17.50 7.19
C ASN A 474 11.20 -19.01 7.05
N GLY A 475 11.85 -19.61 6.06
CA GLY A 475 11.53 -20.98 5.66
C GLY A 475 10.15 -21.03 5.03
N ASN A 476 9.28 -21.90 5.55
CA ASN A 476 7.90 -22.04 5.07
C ASN A 476 6.87 -21.43 6.03
N VAL A 477 7.29 -20.64 7.01
CA VAL A 477 6.41 -20.03 8.02
C VAL A 477 5.68 -18.84 7.39
N VAL A 478 4.36 -18.86 7.45
CA VAL A 478 3.48 -17.75 7.05
C VAL A 478 3.09 -16.96 8.28
N THR A 479 3.44 -15.70 8.31
CA THR A 479 3.06 -14.74 9.35
C THR A 479 2.00 -13.77 8.79
N TRP A 480 1.27 -13.07 9.65
CA TRP A 480 0.15 -12.21 9.27
C TRP A 480 0.46 -11.19 8.14
N PRO A 481 1.68 -10.58 8.02
CA PRO A 481 1.97 -9.66 6.92
C PRO A 481 2.05 -10.34 5.54
N HIS A 482 2.18 -11.66 5.51
CA HIS A 482 2.31 -12.45 4.29
C HIS A 482 1.12 -13.40 4.06
N ASP A 483 0.11 -13.35 4.94
CA ASP A 483 -1.02 -14.27 4.89
C ASP A 483 -2.15 -13.74 4.02
N GLY A 484 -2.45 -14.44 2.93
CA GLY A 484 -3.61 -14.24 2.08
C GLY A 484 -4.65 -15.37 2.18
N ASN A 485 -4.40 -16.40 3.03
CA ASN A 485 -5.33 -17.52 3.16
C ASN A 485 -6.49 -17.22 4.10
N TYR A 486 -6.23 -16.42 5.16
CA TYR A 486 -7.17 -16.26 6.26
C TYR A 486 -7.54 -14.80 6.50
N TYR A 487 -8.70 -14.60 7.13
CA TYR A 487 -9.24 -13.28 7.46
C TYR A 487 -8.47 -12.64 8.60
N GLN A 488 -8.35 -11.32 8.57
CA GLN A 488 -7.70 -10.53 9.60
C GLN A 488 -8.60 -9.38 10.06
N PHE A 489 -8.58 -9.07 11.35
CA PHE A 489 -9.45 -8.07 11.97
C PHE A 489 -8.62 -7.08 12.75
N TRP A 490 -8.44 -5.87 12.21
CA TRP A 490 -7.57 -4.85 12.79
C TRP A 490 -8.35 -3.57 13.14
N THR A 491 -7.89 -2.90 14.18
CA THR A 491 -8.43 -1.62 14.65
C THR A 491 -7.33 -0.76 15.26
N ASP A 492 -7.60 0.54 15.36
CA ASP A 492 -6.78 1.43 16.18
C ASP A 492 -7.24 1.30 17.64
N GLY A 493 -6.29 1.19 18.56
CA GLY A 493 -6.55 1.23 20.00
C GLY A 493 -6.52 2.67 20.52
N SER A 494 -7.04 2.88 21.72
CA SER A 494 -6.95 4.15 22.42
C SER A 494 -5.57 4.36 23.05
N SER A 495 -5.22 5.60 23.36
CA SER A 495 -3.93 5.93 23.97
C SER A 495 -3.71 5.28 25.35
N ASP A 496 -4.75 4.87 26.04
CA ASP A 496 -4.65 4.11 27.31
C ASP A 496 -4.63 2.60 27.09
N GLY A 497 -4.49 2.14 25.84
CA GLY A 497 -4.37 0.74 25.47
C GLY A 497 -5.68 -0.04 25.34
N ARG A 498 -6.85 0.60 25.55
CA ARG A 498 -8.14 -0.08 25.32
C ARG A 498 -8.39 -0.27 23.84
N PHE A 499 -9.01 -1.41 23.51
CA PHE A 499 -9.37 -1.74 22.14
C PHE A 499 -10.72 -2.45 22.05
N THR A 500 -11.33 -2.34 20.88
CA THR A 500 -12.54 -3.06 20.50
C THR A 500 -12.43 -3.50 19.05
N ILE A 501 -12.32 -4.82 18.83
CA ILE A 501 -12.32 -5.44 17.50
C ILE A 501 -13.74 -5.98 17.27
N ALA A 502 -14.49 -5.32 16.41
CA ALA A 502 -15.88 -5.66 16.13
C ALA A 502 -16.00 -6.66 14.98
N ASN A 503 -17.11 -7.37 14.93
CA ASN A 503 -17.52 -8.25 13.84
C ASN A 503 -16.48 -9.36 13.49
N VAL A 504 -15.78 -9.87 14.48
CA VAL A 504 -14.80 -10.96 14.31
C VAL A 504 -15.53 -12.26 13.99
N ARG A 505 -15.08 -12.97 12.96
CA ARG A 505 -15.58 -14.33 12.63
C ARG A 505 -15.21 -15.32 13.73
N PRO A 506 -15.98 -16.39 13.97
CA PRO A 506 -15.55 -17.47 14.85
C PRO A 506 -14.24 -18.11 14.34
N GLY A 507 -13.35 -18.45 15.25
CA GLY A 507 -12.06 -19.07 14.91
C GLY A 507 -11.04 -18.96 16.04
N THR A 508 -9.84 -19.46 15.77
CA THR A 508 -8.69 -19.31 16.65
C THR A 508 -7.69 -18.33 16.03
N TYR A 509 -7.22 -17.40 16.84
CA TYR A 509 -6.41 -16.28 16.39
C TYR A 509 -5.19 -16.06 17.29
N THR A 510 -4.22 -15.34 16.75
CA THR A 510 -3.20 -14.62 17.52
C THR A 510 -3.58 -13.14 17.56
N LEU A 511 -3.57 -12.55 18.74
CA LEU A 511 -3.70 -11.11 18.93
C LEU A 511 -2.33 -10.49 18.73
N HIS A 512 -2.23 -9.59 17.76
CA HIS A 512 -1.03 -8.82 17.47
C HIS A 512 -1.24 -7.36 17.82
N ALA A 513 -0.19 -6.68 18.27
CA ALA A 513 -0.23 -5.23 18.42
C ALA A 513 1.15 -4.61 18.23
N PHE A 514 1.18 -3.41 17.67
CA PHE A 514 2.36 -2.56 17.58
C PHE A 514 1.95 -1.10 17.79
N ALA A 515 2.89 -0.31 18.30
CA ALA A 515 2.60 1.09 18.60
C ALA A 515 3.84 1.96 18.36
N ASP A 516 3.63 3.21 17.98
CA ASP A 516 4.71 4.17 17.76
C ASP A 516 5.54 4.35 19.03
N GLY A 517 6.86 4.30 18.89
CA GLY A 517 7.80 4.44 19.99
C GLY A 517 7.95 3.21 20.91
N VAL A 518 7.24 2.12 20.65
CA VAL A 518 7.32 0.88 21.42
C VAL A 518 8.11 -0.16 20.64
N LEU A 519 9.09 -0.79 21.30
CA LEU A 519 9.97 -1.79 20.68
C LEU A 519 9.22 -3.07 20.33
N GLY A 520 9.39 -3.53 19.10
CA GLY A 520 8.90 -4.83 18.64
C GLY A 520 7.38 -4.89 18.42
N GLU A 521 6.84 -6.06 18.65
CA GLU A 521 5.44 -6.39 18.48
C GLU A 521 4.93 -7.20 19.68
N TYR A 522 3.70 -6.94 20.10
CA TYR A 522 3.00 -7.79 21.06
C TYR A 522 2.30 -8.91 20.32
N ALA A 523 2.40 -10.12 20.84
CA ALA A 523 1.65 -11.27 20.35
C ALA A 523 1.07 -12.08 21.51
N LYS A 524 -0.18 -12.53 21.37
CA LYS A 524 -0.83 -13.47 22.28
C LYS A 524 -1.58 -14.52 21.47
N VAL A 525 -1.07 -15.75 21.52
CA VAL A 525 -1.61 -16.91 20.80
C VAL A 525 -2.88 -17.48 21.43
N ASN A 526 -3.55 -18.37 20.70
CA ASN A 526 -4.69 -19.19 21.19
C ASN A 526 -5.90 -18.37 21.66
N ILE A 527 -6.22 -17.29 20.97
CA ILE A 527 -7.45 -16.54 21.21
C ILE A 527 -8.60 -17.21 20.45
N THR A 528 -9.47 -17.91 21.17
CA THR A 528 -10.65 -18.56 20.57
C THR A 528 -11.84 -17.62 20.63
N VAL A 529 -12.41 -17.32 19.46
CA VAL A 529 -13.63 -16.51 19.28
C VAL A 529 -14.79 -17.42 18.90
N GLU A 530 -15.84 -17.42 19.70
CA GLU A 530 -17.04 -18.21 19.46
C GLU A 530 -18.13 -17.36 18.77
N ALA A 531 -18.95 -18.04 17.93
CA ALA A 531 -20.03 -17.36 17.21
C ALA A 531 -21.01 -16.65 18.17
N GLY A 532 -21.25 -15.37 17.91
CA GLY A 532 -22.22 -14.56 18.66
C GLY A 532 -21.83 -14.26 20.12
N LYS A 533 -20.67 -14.69 20.59
CA LYS A 533 -20.26 -14.51 22.00
C LYS A 533 -19.18 -13.43 22.14
N PRO A 534 -19.48 -12.28 22.77
CA PRO A 534 -18.46 -11.29 23.09
C PRO A 534 -17.34 -11.88 23.93
N LEU A 535 -16.09 -11.51 23.62
CA LEU A 535 -14.90 -11.95 24.33
C LEU A 535 -14.18 -10.75 24.93
N ASN A 536 -13.97 -10.78 26.26
CA ASN A 536 -13.17 -9.77 26.96
C ASN A 536 -11.86 -10.41 27.42
N LEU A 537 -10.74 -9.95 26.87
CA LEU A 537 -9.39 -10.45 27.20
C LEU A 537 -8.81 -9.83 28.48
N GLY A 538 -9.52 -8.86 29.09
CA GLY A 538 -9.06 -8.16 30.28
C GLY A 538 -7.85 -7.28 30.04
N LYS A 539 -6.97 -7.17 31.04
CA LYS A 539 -5.69 -6.48 30.94
C LYS A 539 -4.61 -7.45 30.43
N LEU A 540 -3.81 -6.98 29.52
CA LEU A 540 -2.75 -7.72 28.87
C LEU A 540 -1.45 -6.93 29.02
N ASP A 541 -0.47 -7.49 29.74
CA ASP A 541 0.80 -6.83 29.98
C ASP A 541 1.71 -6.99 28.76
N TRP A 542 2.23 -5.87 28.25
CA TRP A 542 3.20 -5.83 27.15
C TRP A 542 4.56 -5.39 27.68
N GLN A 543 5.51 -6.29 27.69
CA GLN A 543 6.90 -6.03 28.05
C GLN A 543 7.75 -6.09 26.79
N PRO A 544 8.16 -4.95 26.22
CA PRO A 544 9.03 -4.92 25.06
C PRO A 544 10.36 -5.63 25.35
N VAL A 545 10.79 -6.49 24.42
CA VAL A 545 12.02 -7.25 24.59
C VAL A 545 13.23 -6.32 24.47
N ARG A 546 14.09 -6.34 25.48
CA ARG A 546 15.35 -5.60 25.51
C ARG A 546 16.51 -6.55 25.66
N TYR A 547 17.56 -6.34 24.88
CA TYR A 547 18.79 -7.15 24.91
C TYR A 547 19.92 -6.48 25.69
N GLY A 548 19.73 -5.25 26.13
CA GLY A 548 20.70 -4.50 26.92
C GLY A 548 20.23 -3.08 27.24
N LYS A 549 21.06 -2.37 27.98
CA LYS A 549 20.87 -0.93 28.21
C LYS A 549 21.10 -0.18 26.89
N GLN A 550 20.22 0.75 26.56
CA GLN A 550 20.38 1.63 25.41
C GLN A 550 21.67 2.45 25.51
N ILE A 551 22.45 2.45 24.44
CA ILE A 551 23.60 3.33 24.26
C ILE A 551 23.18 4.53 23.42
N TRP A 552 22.58 4.30 22.23
CA TRP A 552 22.02 5.33 21.37
C TRP A 552 20.87 4.78 20.53
N GLU A 553 20.12 5.70 19.96
CA GLU A 553 18.99 5.40 19.06
C GLU A 553 18.91 6.48 17.98
N ILE A 554 18.55 6.10 16.76
CA ILE A 554 18.28 6.99 15.62
C ILE A 554 16.89 6.68 15.10
N GLY A 555 16.00 7.67 15.12
CA GLY A 555 14.57 7.47 14.86
C GLY A 555 13.83 6.90 16.06
N TYR A 556 12.67 6.36 15.83
CA TYR A 556 11.83 5.60 16.79
C TYR A 556 11.01 4.58 16.01
N PRO A 557 10.66 3.43 16.60
CA PRO A 557 9.90 2.41 15.90
C PRO A 557 8.47 2.88 15.62
N ASP A 558 8.07 2.94 14.35
CA ASP A 558 6.71 3.20 13.88
C ASP A 558 6.42 2.48 12.56
N ARG A 559 7.35 1.63 12.11
CA ARG A 559 7.26 0.81 10.90
C ARG A 559 7.19 1.61 9.60
N THR A 560 7.62 2.87 9.63
CA THR A 560 7.68 3.74 8.45
C THR A 560 9.00 4.51 8.41
N ALA A 561 9.32 5.10 7.28
CA ALA A 561 10.44 6.03 7.17
C ALA A 561 10.01 7.51 7.29
N ASP A 562 8.75 7.78 7.61
CA ASP A 562 8.14 9.12 7.61
C ASP A 562 8.89 10.13 8.47
N LYS A 563 9.46 9.67 9.57
CA LYS A 563 10.19 10.49 10.54
C LYS A 563 11.55 10.99 10.08
N PHE A 564 12.15 10.33 9.09
CA PHE A 564 13.49 10.68 8.59
C PHE A 564 13.43 11.80 7.55
N PHE A 565 14.61 12.37 7.26
CA PHE A 565 14.73 13.43 6.28
C PHE A 565 14.17 12.98 4.93
N LYS A 566 13.18 13.71 4.43
CA LYS A 566 12.46 13.47 3.18
C LYS A 566 11.67 12.14 3.12
N GLY A 567 11.41 11.51 4.26
CA GLY A 567 10.64 10.27 4.34
C GLY A 567 9.14 10.45 4.59
N ASP A 568 8.68 11.68 4.87
CA ASP A 568 7.27 11.93 5.15
C ASP A 568 6.36 11.51 3.99
N GLY A 569 5.13 11.13 4.33
CA GLY A 569 4.17 10.57 3.38
C GLY A 569 3.85 11.47 2.19
N ASP A 570 4.06 12.78 2.33
CA ASP A 570 3.87 13.75 1.26
C ASP A 570 4.98 13.66 0.18
N ASN A 571 6.10 13.03 0.48
CA ASN A 571 7.27 12.95 -0.41
C ASN A 571 7.43 11.62 -1.14
N TYR A 572 6.80 10.53 -0.72
CA TYR A 572 6.94 9.25 -1.42
C TYR A 572 6.28 9.22 -2.82
N TRP A 573 5.56 10.27 -3.17
CA TRP A 573 4.98 10.54 -4.48
C TRP A 573 5.93 11.12 -5.50
N LEU A 574 7.20 11.03 -5.30
CA LEU A 574 8.17 11.60 -6.21
C LEU A 574 8.22 10.83 -7.52
N TRP A 575 7.47 11.31 -8.45
CA TRP A 575 7.42 10.84 -9.83
C TRP A 575 8.81 10.83 -10.46
N GLY A 576 9.11 9.76 -11.16
CA GLY A 576 10.40 9.64 -11.83
C GLY A 576 11.59 9.68 -10.87
N TRP A 577 11.41 9.19 -9.66
CA TRP A 577 12.48 9.10 -8.67
C TRP A 577 13.75 8.49 -9.25
N GLY A 578 13.64 7.48 -10.11
CA GLY A 578 14.76 6.88 -10.81
C GLY A 578 15.56 7.89 -11.64
N LEU A 579 14.91 8.90 -12.22
CA LEU A 579 15.59 9.98 -12.96
C LEU A 579 16.26 11.01 -12.04
N ARG A 580 16.04 10.96 -10.75
CA ARG A 580 16.50 11.94 -9.76
C ARG A 580 17.54 11.40 -8.81
N TYR A 581 17.83 10.11 -8.84
CA TYR A 581 18.63 9.45 -7.82
C TYR A 581 19.98 10.13 -7.61
N SER A 582 20.70 10.40 -8.69
CA SER A 582 22.04 11.02 -8.62
C SER A 582 22.03 12.42 -8.01
N GLY A 583 20.91 13.14 -8.11
CA GLY A 583 20.80 14.51 -7.60
C GLY A 583 20.07 14.65 -6.26
N LEU A 584 19.37 13.61 -5.81
CA LEU A 584 18.47 13.67 -4.66
C LEU A 584 18.93 12.87 -3.46
N PHE A 585 19.48 11.69 -3.71
CA PHE A 585 19.91 10.79 -2.65
C PHE A 585 21.32 11.10 -2.23
N PRO A 586 21.58 11.15 -0.93
CA PRO A 586 22.94 11.40 -0.45
C PRO A 586 23.87 10.27 -0.85
N ASN A 587 25.12 10.59 -0.99
CA ASN A 587 26.21 9.63 -1.11
C ASN A 587 26.47 9.03 0.28
N ASP A 588 27.59 9.39 0.89
CA ASP A 588 27.93 8.98 2.24
C ASP A 588 27.50 10.09 3.21
N ILE A 589 26.94 9.70 4.35
CA ILE A 589 26.59 10.65 5.41
C ILE A 589 27.33 10.31 6.70
N THR A 590 27.53 11.31 7.54
CA THR A 590 28.02 11.12 8.90
C THR A 590 27.00 11.70 9.88
N TYR A 591 26.53 10.86 10.77
CA TYR A 591 25.61 11.18 11.84
C TYR A 591 26.33 11.11 13.19
N THR A 592 26.28 12.15 13.98
CA THR A 592 26.93 12.18 15.29
C THR A 592 25.87 12.18 16.37
N ILE A 593 25.86 11.15 17.22
CA ILE A 593 24.94 11.04 18.37
C ILE A 593 25.10 12.28 19.25
N ASP A 594 24.00 12.79 19.78
CA ASP A 594 23.86 14.01 20.59
C ASP A 594 24.13 15.34 19.84
N LYS A 595 24.43 15.29 18.52
CA LYS A 595 24.65 16.50 17.72
C LYS A 595 23.75 16.57 16.49
N SER A 596 23.60 15.46 15.79
CA SER A 596 22.78 15.37 14.59
C SER A 596 21.29 15.12 14.91
N ASP A 597 20.42 15.55 14.01
CA ASP A 597 18.97 15.36 14.09
C ASP A 597 18.52 14.44 12.95
N TYR A 598 18.00 13.27 13.27
CA TYR A 598 17.59 12.30 12.25
C TYR A 598 16.54 12.84 11.26
N ARG A 599 15.74 13.83 11.64
CA ARG A 599 14.76 14.49 10.77
C ARG A 599 15.40 15.37 9.68
N LYS A 600 16.71 15.62 9.76
CA LYS A 600 17.49 16.47 8.84
C LYS A 600 18.73 15.82 8.29
N ASP A 601 19.38 14.98 9.12
CA ASP A 601 20.74 14.49 8.87
C ASP A 601 20.75 12.98 8.54
N TRP A 602 19.57 12.30 8.63
CA TRP A 602 19.42 10.90 8.24
C TRP A 602 18.37 10.79 7.16
N PHE A 603 18.78 10.46 5.94
CA PHE A 603 17.86 10.32 4.81
C PHE A 603 17.02 9.05 4.95
N PHE A 604 15.79 9.04 4.45
CA PHE A 604 14.86 7.93 4.63
C PHE A 604 15.24 6.63 3.93
N GLN A 605 16.09 6.71 2.89
CA GLN A 605 16.57 5.56 2.12
C GLN A 605 18.07 5.63 1.93
N GLU A 606 18.75 4.48 1.99
CA GLU A 606 20.13 4.33 1.57
C GLU A 606 20.21 3.40 0.35
N VAL A 607 20.77 3.88 -0.72
CA VAL A 607 20.87 3.21 -2.02
C VAL A 607 22.26 3.41 -2.62
N PRO A 608 22.69 2.58 -3.61
CA PRO A 608 23.90 2.82 -4.36
C PRO A 608 23.89 4.22 -5.00
N HIS A 609 24.96 4.97 -4.87
CA HIS A 609 25.04 6.32 -5.40
C HIS A 609 25.59 6.32 -6.84
N SER A 610 24.83 6.92 -7.75
CA SER A 610 25.31 7.14 -9.13
C SER A 610 25.96 8.51 -9.25
N ASP A 611 27.23 8.54 -9.67
CA ASP A 611 27.96 9.77 -9.94
C ASP A 611 27.62 10.37 -11.32
N THR A 612 26.86 9.62 -12.15
CA THR A 612 26.45 10.07 -13.47
C THR A 612 25.13 10.84 -13.38
N GLU A 613 25.18 12.12 -13.69
CA GLU A 613 23.96 12.92 -13.84
C GLU A 613 23.44 12.81 -15.26
N ALA A 614 22.40 12.02 -15.48
CA ALA A 614 21.81 11.84 -16.80
C ALA A 614 21.09 13.11 -17.29
N TRP A 615 20.62 13.95 -16.38
CA TRP A 615 20.02 15.24 -16.67
C TRP A 615 20.08 16.17 -15.44
N LYS A 616 20.12 17.47 -15.69
CA LYS A 616 20.02 18.51 -14.66
C LYS A 616 18.71 19.23 -14.84
N ASN A 617 17.79 19.06 -13.88
CA ASN A 617 16.57 19.81 -13.84
C ASN A 617 16.65 20.91 -12.76
N PRO A 618 16.57 22.19 -13.12
CA PRO A 618 16.59 23.28 -12.15
C PRO A 618 15.46 23.20 -11.11
N ALA A 619 14.30 22.64 -11.49
CA ALA A 619 13.18 22.40 -10.58
C ALA A 619 13.50 21.30 -9.54
N ALA A 620 14.47 20.43 -9.81
CA ALA A 620 14.94 19.42 -8.89
C ALA A 620 15.79 19.96 -7.72
N LYS A 621 16.09 21.26 -7.68
CA LYS A 621 16.81 21.88 -6.54
C LYS A 621 16.06 21.72 -5.22
N ASP A 622 14.75 21.65 -5.27
CA ASP A 622 13.93 21.20 -4.17
C ASP A 622 12.70 20.46 -4.67
N PRO A 623 12.87 19.23 -5.18
CA PRO A 623 11.77 18.42 -5.73
C PRO A 623 10.72 18.06 -4.68
N TYR A 624 11.07 18.16 -3.41
CA TYR A 624 10.21 17.82 -2.28
C TYR A 624 9.26 18.93 -1.88
N ASN A 625 9.45 20.15 -2.36
CA ASN A 625 8.45 21.21 -2.20
C ASN A 625 7.29 21.10 -3.19
N GLN A 626 7.36 20.19 -4.14
CA GLN A 626 6.26 19.91 -5.05
C GLN A 626 5.47 18.72 -4.53
N ARG A 627 4.40 19.00 -3.85
CA ARG A 627 3.54 18.04 -3.17
C ARG A 627 2.98 16.91 -4.07
N PHE A 628 3.00 17.09 -5.38
CA PHE A 628 2.50 16.14 -6.38
C PHE A 628 3.52 15.72 -7.44
N GLY A 629 4.78 15.98 -7.19
CA GLY A 629 5.90 15.33 -7.88
C GLY A 629 6.04 15.50 -9.40
N TRP A 630 5.21 16.27 -10.06
CA TRP A 630 5.40 16.57 -11.47
C TRP A 630 6.60 17.47 -11.64
N VAL A 631 7.65 16.97 -12.24
CA VAL A 631 8.89 17.70 -12.48
C VAL A 631 9.15 17.75 -13.96
N ALA A 632 9.24 18.96 -14.51
CA ALA A 632 9.60 19.14 -15.90
C ALA A 632 11.04 18.65 -16.16
N LEU A 633 11.18 17.77 -17.14
CA LEU A 633 12.44 17.35 -17.67
C LEU A 633 12.84 18.24 -18.85
N PRO A 634 14.14 18.33 -19.21
CA PRO A 634 14.55 18.96 -20.45
C PRO A 634 13.85 18.31 -21.66
N THR A 635 13.41 19.13 -22.58
CA THR A 635 12.77 18.65 -23.82
C THR A 635 13.69 17.68 -24.56
N GLY A 636 13.14 16.53 -24.94
CA GLY A 636 13.91 15.50 -25.65
C GLY A 636 14.72 14.58 -24.76
N THR A 637 14.50 14.62 -23.42
CA THR A 637 15.13 13.65 -22.52
C THR A 637 14.82 12.21 -22.96
N LYS A 638 15.87 11.41 -23.10
CA LYS A 638 15.80 9.98 -23.41
C LYS A 638 15.90 9.17 -22.12
N ASP A 639 15.69 7.85 -22.21
CA ASP A 639 15.92 6.96 -21.08
C ASP A 639 17.39 7.07 -20.61
N PRO A 640 17.63 7.62 -19.41
CA PRO A 640 18.97 7.79 -18.88
C PRO A 640 19.52 6.53 -18.19
N TRP A 641 18.68 5.52 -17.97
CA TRP A 641 19.00 4.36 -17.14
C TRP A 641 20.27 3.59 -17.57
N PRO A 642 20.54 3.37 -18.86
CA PRO A 642 21.75 2.68 -19.28
C PRO A 642 23.05 3.34 -18.78
N GLU A 643 23.01 4.64 -18.52
CA GLU A 643 24.18 5.42 -18.11
C GLU A 643 24.30 5.56 -16.59
N TRP A 644 23.20 5.69 -15.85
CA TRP A 644 23.24 6.01 -14.43
C TRP A 644 22.41 5.09 -13.53
N GLY A 645 21.76 4.06 -14.06
CA GLY A 645 20.98 3.08 -13.29
C GLY A 645 21.80 2.21 -12.34
N HIS A 646 23.12 2.31 -12.36
CA HIS A 646 24.05 1.60 -11.48
C HIS A 646 24.90 2.59 -10.69
N GLY A 647 25.01 2.34 -9.38
CA GLY A 647 25.76 3.17 -8.47
C GLY A 647 26.88 2.43 -7.76
N ARG A 648 27.81 3.21 -7.20
CA ARG A 648 28.82 2.71 -6.27
C ARG A 648 28.19 2.47 -4.90
N ALA A 649 28.89 1.69 -4.05
CA ALA A 649 28.52 1.49 -2.67
C ALA A 649 28.39 2.83 -1.93
N THR A 650 27.41 2.91 -1.03
CA THR A 650 27.27 4.00 -0.06
C THR A 650 27.60 3.49 1.33
N THR A 651 28.23 4.34 2.15
CA THR A 651 28.55 4.02 3.53
C THR A 651 28.15 5.16 4.45
N TRP A 652 27.18 4.90 5.29
CA TRP A 652 26.72 5.86 6.29
C TRP A 652 27.39 5.58 7.64
N THR A 653 27.90 6.63 8.30
CA THR A 653 28.70 6.52 9.52
C THR A 653 27.98 7.14 10.71
N VAL A 654 27.82 6.37 11.77
CA VAL A 654 27.31 6.85 13.07
C VAL A 654 28.49 7.00 14.03
N LYS A 655 28.74 8.25 14.47
CA LYS A 655 29.76 8.58 15.48
C LYS A 655 29.12 8.69 16.85
N PHE A 656 29.72 8.04 17.85
CA PHE A 656 29.25 8.09 19.22
C PHE A 656 30.38 7.88 20.21
N ASN A 657 30.18 8.30 21.46
CA ASN A 657 31.20 8.18 22.51
C ASN A 657 30.84 7.11 23.54
N MET A 658 31.85 6.32 23.92
CA MET A 658 31.76 5.39 25.07
C MET A 658 32.62 5.90 26.21
N PRO A 659 32.08 5.96 27.46
CA PRO A 659 32.82 6.57 28.59
C PRO A 659 33.99 5.69 29.08
N LYS A 660 33.93 4.38 28.81
CA LYS A 660 34.90 3.39 29.25
C LYS A 660 34.89 2.15 28.33
N THR A 661 35.87 1.29 28.49
CA THR A 661 35.88 -0.02 27.83
C THR A 661 34.66 -0.82 28.26
N SER A 662 34.00 -1.40 27.27
CA SER A 662 32.79 -2.22 27.44
C SER A 662 33.16 -3.71 27.59
N LYS A 663 32.29 -4.45 28.24
CA LYS A 663 32.35 -5.91 28.37
C LYS A 663 30.97 -6.49 28.12
N GLY A 664 30.92 -7.77 27.78
CA GLY A 664 29.67 -8.49 27.52
C GLY A 664 29.25 -8.43 26.05
N THR A 665 27.98 -8.36 25.81
CA THR A 665 27.41 -8.39 24.43
C THR A 665 26.81 -7.04 24.06
N ALA A 666 27.24 -6.51 22.95
CA ALA A 666 26.56 -5.39 22.29
C ALA A 666 25.56 -5.93 21.25
N VAL A 667 24.41 -5.29 21.14
CA VAL A 667 23.33 -5.69 20.25
C VAL A 667 22.88 -4.48 19.47
N LEU A 668 23.00 -4.54 18.15
CA LEU A 668 22.46 -3.56 17.24
C LEU A 668 21.12 -4.06 16.71
N ARG A 669 20.06 -3.28 16.90
CA ARG A 669 18.77 -3.44 16.23
C ARG A 669 18.77 -2.58 15.00
N VAL A 670 18.42 -3.18 13.87
CA VAL A 670 18.21 -2.51 12.59
C VAL A 670 16.80 -2.80 12.16
N ALA A 671 15.91 -1.82 12.26
CA ALA A 671 14.56 -1.92 11.77
C ALA A 671 14.42 -1.19 10.42
N LEU A 672 13.87 -1.88 9.47
CA LEU A 672 13.68 -1.43 8.10
C LEU A 672 12.18 -1.37 7.77
N ALA A 673 11.74 -0.22 7.28
CA ALA A 673 10.40 -0.07 6.70
C ALA A 673 10.29 -0.76 5.34
N GLY A 674 11.43 -1.11 4.74
CA GLY A 674 11.50 -1.88 3.51
C GLY A 674 12.94 -2.09 3.04
N ALA A 675 13.11 -2.95 2.06
CA ALA A 675 14.40 -3.19 1.39
C ALA A 675 14.16 -3.72 -0.03
N ASP A 676 15.16 -3.63 -0.89
CA ASP A 676 15.09 -4.22 -2.23
C ASP A 676 16.47 -4.69 -2.71
N GLY A 677 16.49 -5.72 -3.54
CA GLY A 677 17.68 -6.29 -4.18
C GLY A 677 17.89 -5.87 -5.62
N GLY A 678 17.09 -4.91 -6.11
CA GLY A 678 17.16 -4.44 -7.49
C GLY A 678 16.07 -5.02 -8.40
N ASN A 679 15.89 -4.39 -9.55
CA ASN A 679 14.81 -4.67 -10.47
C ASN A 679 15.02 -5.97 -11.26
N GLY A 680 14.32 -7.03 -10.90
CA GLY A 680 14.31 -8.31 -11.63
C GLY A 680 15.56 -9.16 -11.42
N THR A 681 16.41 -8.82 -10.46
CA THR A 681 17.55 -9.62 -10.07
C THR A 681 17.16 -10.73 -9.09
N ASP A 682 18.01 -11.72 -8.99
CA ASP A 682 17.87 -12.83 -8.08
C ASP A 682 17.58 -12.34 -6.65
N PRO A 683 16.44 -12.73 -6.04
CA PRO A 683 16.13 -12.38 -4.67
C PRO A 683 17.18 -12.87 -3.65
N SER A 684 18.05 -13.81 -4.01
CA SER A 684 19.20 -14.21 -3.21
C SER A 684 20.29 -13.14 -3.10
N VAL A 685 20.24 -12.10 -3.95
CA VAL A 685 21.15 -10.95 -3.98
C VAL A 685 20.46 -9.70 -3.40
N ALA A 686 19.33 -9.86 -2.74
CA ALA A 686 18.67 -8.78 -2.02
C ALA A 686 19.70 -8.04 -1.14
N GLY A 687 19.61 -6.71 -1.12
CA GLY A 687 20.64 -5.82 -0.62
C GLY A 687 21.22 -6.23 0.73
N ASN A 688 22.45 -6.70 0.69
CA ASN A 688 23.20 -6.97 1.90
C ASN A 688 23.60 -5.64 2.54
N LEU A 689 23.18 -5.42 3.78
CA LEU A 689 23.65 -4.27 4.57
C LEU A 689 24.83 -4.70 5.43
N SER A 690 26.05 -4.28 5.08
CA SER A 690 27.24 -4.57 5.88
C SER A 690 27.33 -3.62 7.07
N ILE A 691 27.61 -4.17 8.24
CA ILE A 691 27.79 -3.44 9.50
C ILE A 691 29.26 -3.45 9.88
N GLY A 692 29.84 -2.27 10.03
CA GLY A 692 31.21 -2.08 10.51
C GLY A 692 31.26 -1.39 11.88
N LEU A 693 32.31 -1.63 12.64
CA LEU A 693 32.62 -0.93 13.87
C LEU A 693 34.12 -0.66 13.95
N ASN A 694 34.51 0.61 14.05
CA ASN A 694 35.89 1.03 14.17
C ASN A 694 36.82 0.43 13.09
N GLY A 695 36.33 0.35 11.83
CA GLY A 695 37.05 -0.20 10.69
C GLY A 695 37.04 -1.72 10.55
N GLN A 696 36.31 -2.44 11.41
CA GLN A 696 36.14 -3.89 11.34
C GLN A 696 34.70 -4.24 11.01
N THR A 697 34.47 -5.19 10.12
CA THR A 697 33.11 -5.72 9.86
C THR A 697 32.67 -6.57 11.06
N VAL A 698 31.52 -6.24 11.63
CA VAL A 698 30.91 -6.99 12.76
C VAL A 698 29.74 -7.84 12.30
N GLY A 699 29.24 -7.67 11.09
CA GLY A 699 28.20 -8.51 10.51
C GLY A 699 27.72 -8.01 9.17
N THR A 700 26.88 -8.83 8.54
CA THR A 700 26.15 -8.47 7.31
C THR A 700 24.70 -8.90 7.49
N ILE A 701 23.79 -7.98 7.32
CA ILE A 701 22.35 -8.26 7.34
C ILE A 701 21.93 -8.62 5.92
N HIS A 702 21.34 -9.79 5.76
CA HIS A 702 20.71 -10.23 4.52
C HIS A 702 19.25 -9.75 4.54
N THR A 703 18.98 -8.64 3.86
CA THR A 703 17.66 -8.04 3.88
C THR A 703 16.67 -8.84 3.03
N ILE A 704 15.41 -8.77 3.43
CA ILE A 704 14.30 -9.34 2.66
C ILE A 704 13.79 -8.30 1.70
N ALA A 705 13.72 -8.64 0.41
CA ALA A 705 13.20 -7.75 -0.61
C ALA A 705 11.70 -7.51 -0.40
N THR A 706 11.32 -6.24 -0.32
CA THR A 706 9.92 -5.81 -0.13
C THR A 706 9.41 -4.96 -1.30
N ASN A 707 10.19 -4.81 -2.35
CA ASN A 707 9.92 -3.93 -3.49
C ASN A 707 9.71 -2.43 -3.11
N ALA A 708 10.01 -2.03 -1.88
CA ALA A 708 9.75 -0.67 -1.41
C ALA A 708 10.54 0.38 -2.20
N LEU A 709 11.80 0.09 -2.54
CA LEU A 709 12.62 1.00 -3.34
C LEU A 709 12.20 1.01 -4.80
N ARG A 710 11.92 -0.16 -5.37
CA ARG A 710 11.44 -0.26 -6.75
C ARG A 710 10.16 0.55 -6.97
N TYR A 711 9.30 0.60 -5.98
CA TYR A 711 8.02 1.30 -6.07
C TYR A 711 8.06 2.70 -5.43
N ASN A 712 9.24 3.17 -5.07
CA ASN A 712 9.47 4.49 -4.49
C ASN A 712 8.53 4.82 -3.33
N THR A 713 8.56 3.99 -2.31
CA THR A 713 7.72 4.16 -1.12
C THR A 713 8.57 4.30 0.14
N ASN A 714 8.04 5.00 1.12
CA ASN A 714 8.60 5.12 2.45
C ASN A 714 8.22 3.97 3.39
N LYS A 715 7.46 3.00 2.87
CA LYS A 715 6.96 1.85 3.60
C LYS A 715 6.84 0.63 2.68
N GLY A 716 7.22 -0.52 3.20
CA GLY A 716 6.97 -1.85 2.66
C GLY A 716 6.53 -2.76 3.79
N VAL A 717 6.78 -4.05 3.70
CA VAL A 717 6.68 -4.95 4.86
C VAL A 717 7.85 -4.69 5.80
N TRP A 718 7.50 -4.37 7.04
CA TRP A 718 8.47 -4.07 8.08
C TRP A 718 9.26 -5.30 8.51
N ASN A 719 10.58 -5.13 8.71
CA ASN A 719 11.46 -6.17 9.22
C ASN A 719 12.45 -5.61 10.23
N GLN A 720 12.67 -6.31 11.33
CA GLN A 720 13.70 -5.98 12.31
C GLN A 720 14.78 -7.04 12.34
N TYR A 721 16.04 -6.62 12.32
CA TYR A 721 17.23 -7.47 12.35
C TYR A 721 18.02 -7.22 13.62
N ILE A 722 18.58 -8.28 14.19
CA ILE A 722 19.39 -8.23 15.39
C ILE A 722 20.81 -8.65 15.05
N GLN A 723 21.77 -7.74 15.21
CA GLN A 723 23.19 -8.02 15.03
C GLN A 723 23.90 -7.95 16.39
N LYS A 724 24.37 -9.07 16.90
CA LYS A 724 25.16 -9.11 18.13
C LYS A 724 26.66 -9.15 17.84
N PHE A 725 27.46 -8.57 18.72
CA PHE A 725 28.90 -8.59 18.68
C PHE A 725 29.53 -8.44 20.06
N ASP A 726 30.83 -8.76 20.20
CA ASP A 726 31.54 -8.59 21.45
C ASP A 726 31.69 -7.12 21.84
N ALA A 727 31.21 -6.75 23.02
CA ALA A 727 31.24 -5.38 23.48
C ALA A 727 32.67 -4.82 23.68
N SER A 728 33.70 -5.66 23.75
CA SER A 728 35.09 -5.21 23.82
C SER A 728 35.59 -4.48 22.57
N LEU A 729 34.87 -4.61 21.44
CA LEU A 729 35.10 -3.84 20.21
C LEU A 729 34.73 -2.37 20.35
N LEU A 730 33.90 -2.02 21.37
CA LEU A 730 33.57 -0.64 21.74
C LEU A 730 34.73 -0.06 22.58
N LYS A 731 35.46 0.88 22.02
CA LYS A 731 36.61 1.51 22.69
C LYS A 731 36.19 2.73 23.50
N PRO A 732 36.93 3.13 24.53
CA PRO A 732 36.71 4.42 25.20
C PRO A 732 36.90 5.58 24.24
N GLY A 733 36.06 6.62 24.37
CA GLY A 733 36.05 7.76 23.48
C GLY A 733 35.20 7.51 22.24
N GLU A 734 35.56 8.15 21.14
CA GLU A 734 34.79 8.10 19.89
C GLU A 734 34.87 6.73 19.22
N ASN A 735 33.70 6.23 18.80
CA ASN A 735 33.50 5.04 18.00
C ASN A 735 32.79 5.41 16.71
N GLU A 736 33.05 4.67 15.66
CA GLU A 736 32.40 4.79 14.35
C GLU A 736 31.72 3.45 13.99
N MET A 737 30.41 3.50 13.84
CA MET A 737 29.64 2.39 13.30
C MET A 737 29.22 2.72 11.89
N THR A 738 29.46 1.81 10.95
CA THR A 738 29.17 2.02 9.54
C THR A 738 28.09 1.07 9.04
N PHE A 739 27.26 1.60 8.15
CA PHE A 739 26.23 0.88 7.41
C PHE A 739 26.56 1.02 5.92
N THR A 740 26.76 -0.08 5.22
CA THR A 740 27.17 -0.04 3.83
C THR A 740 26.22 -0.83 2.95
N VAL A 741 25.57 -0.13 2.03
CA VAL A 741 24.84 -0.71 0.91
C VAL A 741 25.82 -0.96 -0.22
N PRO A 742 25.92 -2.19 -0.79
CA PRO A 742 26.90 -2.51 -1.82
C PRO A 742 26.61 -1.79 -3.14
N ALA A 743 27.64 -1.70 -3.99
CA ALA A 743 27.45 -1.22 -5.36
C ALA A 743 26.46 -2.08 -6.13
N GLY A 744 25.64 -1.47 -6.96
CA GLY A 744 24.60 -2.16 -7.72
C GLY A 744 23.60 -1.24 -8.38
N ASP A 745 22.45 -1.80 -8.68
CA ASP A 745 21.31 -1.06 -9.22
C ASP A 745 20.83 -0.03 -8.18
N VAL A 746 20.56 1.20 -8.60
CA VAL A 746 20.10 2.29 -7.71
C VAL A 746 18.70 2.06 -7.11
N THR A 747 18.03 0.99 -7.49
CA THR A 747 16.81 0.51 -6.83
C THR A 747 17.07 -0.54 -5.74
N THR A 748 18.35 -0.84 -5.49
CA THR A 748 18.80 -1.72 -4.39
C THR A 748 19.04 -0.90 -3.14
N GLY A 749 18.79 -1.48 -1.95
CA GLY A 749 19.13 -0.82 -0.69
C GLY A 749 18.07 -0.98 0.37
N VAL A 750 18.00 -0.03 1.29
CA VAL A 750 17.15 -0.09 2.47
C VAL A 750 16.32 1.18 2.67
N VAL A 751 15.14 1.01 3.22
CA VAL A 751 14.26 2.07 3.72
C VAL A 751 14.27 1.96 5.25
N TRP A 752 14.77 2.99 5.92
CA TRP A 752 15.00 2.97 7.35
C TRP A 752 13.69 3.11 8.16
N ASP A 753 13.57 2.36 9.27
CA ASP A 753 12.59 2.63 10.32
C ASP A 753 13.31 3.18 11.56
N TYR A 754 14.17 2.37 12.23
CA TYR A 754 14.99 2.89 13.30
C TYR A 754 16.25 2.03 13.52
N LEU A 755 17.21 2.63 14.21
CA LEU A 755 18.47 2.00 14.63
C LEU A 755 18.64 2.17 16.14
N ARG A 756 19.12 1.10 16.81
CA ARG A 756 19.37 1.14 18.24
C ARG A 756 20.54 0.25 18.64
N LEU A 757 21.49 0.81 19.40
CA LEU A 757 22.57 0.05 20.01
C LEU A 757 22.28 -0.17 21.49
N GLU A 758 22.33 -1.42 21.92
CA GLU A 758 22.15 -1.87 23.30
C GLU A 758 23.42 -2.55 23.82
N LEU A 759 23.68 -2.45 25.12
CA LEU A 759 24.82 -3.09 25.79
C LEU A 759 24.32 -3.92 26.96
N ASN A 760 24.59 -5.23 26.92
CA ASN A 760 24.44 -6.13 28.05
C ASN A 760 25.82 -6.40 28.68
N ASP A 761 26.12 -5.69 29.74
CA ASP A 761 27.38 -5.84 30.53
C ASP A 761 27.25 -6.79 31.70
N GLY A 762 26.10 -7.48 31.82
CA GLY A 762 25.79 -8.39 32.92
C GLY A 762 25.34 -7.72 34.22
N SER A 763 25.20 -6.38 34.25
CA SER A 763 24.77 -5.64 35.45
C SER A 763 23.26 -5.80 35.73
N LYS A 764 22.47 -6.15 34.72
CA LYS A 764 21.03 -6.42 34.79
C LYS A 764 20.72 -7.63 33.90
N ALA A 765 19.70 -8.38 34.25
CA ALA A 765 19.18 -9.44 33.39
C ALA A 765 18.42 -8.83 32.20
N TYR A 766 18.80 -9.23 31.00
CA TYR A 766 18.15 -8.90 29.76
C TYR A 766 17.84 -10.19 28.97
N ALA A 767 16.99 -10.09 27.97
CA ALA A 767 16.71 -11.20 27.07
C ALA A 767 18.00 -11.62 26.32
N THR A 768 18.08 -12.88 25.95
CA THR A 768 19.16 -13.36 25.10
C THR A 768 18.88 -13.01 23.67
N PRO A 769 19.76 -12.30 22.96
CA PRO A 769 19.55 -12.00 21.55
C PRO A 769 19.60 -13.30 20.74
N PRO A 770 18.80 -13.41 19.65
CA PRO A 770 18.80 -14.60 18.80
C PRO A 770 20.18 -14.80 18.13
N ASP A 771 20.50 -16.05 17.81
CA ASP A 771 21.77 -16.39 17.16
C ASP A 771 21.80 -16.10 15.66
N ASN A 772 20.64 -15.95 15.05
CA ASN A 772 20.49 -15.64 13.64
C ASN A 772 19.94 -14.23 13.45
N GLN A 773 20.33 -13.61 12.34
CA GLN A 773 19.87 -12.27 11.93
C GLN A 773 18.45 -12.28 11.34
N ARG A 774 17.66 -13.31 11.63
CA ARG A 774 16.28 -13.34 11.12
C ARG A 774 15.44 -12.29 11.83
N PRO A 775 14.45 -11.74 11.13
CA PRO A 775 13.48 -10.87 11.77
C PRO A 775 12.95 -11.50 13.05
N ASP A 776 12.84 -10.69 14.11
CA ASP A 776 12.30 -11.10 15.38
C ASP A 776 10.77 -11.20 15.24
N TYR A 777 10.32 -12.29 14.65
CA TYR A 777 8.90 -12.60 14.62
C TYR A 777 8.52 -13.30 15.92
N PRO A 778 7.29 -13.08 16.45
CA PRO A 778 6.77 -13.90 17.53
C PRO A 778 6.90 -15.37 17.11
N THR A 779 7.68 -16.11 17.85
CA THR A 779 7.97 -17.51 17.53
C THR A 779 6.70 -18.33 17.58
N LEU A 780 6.58 -19.28 16.63
CA LEU A 780 5.69 -20.42 16.76
C LEU A 780 6.05 -21.14 18.07
N GLU A 781 5.25 -21.06 19.11
CA GLU A 781 5.28 -21.96 20.27
C GLU A 781 4.36 -23.15 20.04
#